data_383fac21e0a117e895489560473c5535
#
_entry.id   383fac21e0a117e895489560473c5535
#
_cell.length_a   1.000
_cell.length_b   1.000
_cell.length_c   1.000
_cell.angle_alpha   90.00
_cell.angle_beta   90.00
_cell.angle_gamma   90.00
#
_symmetry.space_group_name_H-M   'P 1'
#
loop_
_entity.id
_entity.type
_entity.pdbx_description
1 polymer ?
#
loop_
_entity_poly.entity_id
_entity_poly.type
_entity_poly.pdbx_seq_one_letter_code
_entity_poly.pdbx_strand_id
1 'polypeptide(L)'
;MRFHQILMAVLAAVLWLIAVSGVLAEERILKFSSDIKVNEDGRLHITETITVRAEGNEIKRGIFRDIPLRAKDANGWEHDVGFELVSVQQDGYRAQYFTKYNGGGVRIYIGDESVFLEPGTYTYTLSYIMDRQVRFFSGYDEIYWNVTGNEWIFPIDEAVARISLPKATRAKEWSGYTGGYGDTGSAYVAELDPVTSEVVIKTTAPLGPKEGLTVAVAFPKGVAIEPSGEEQFRTWLQDQRVLVIGSLGLAVLGFYYLITWWKVGRDRQKGVIFPRFKAPDNVSPALASYIVDRGFAGAGWTALSAACLSLAQKGHLTLSKDEDVMVLTPANVPQSGSAAQLPKGEAAIQAFVTGRGSPLALDTDNGEAIKTLGEKFRSAISGENRGVYFITNGWYLFAGFVLSVIAIASLFIFGSLSDEQLERSLLFGFFSVFSTALSFGLAHLVLMPFKSALGETTRDFLFWTAFAAIAIGGLYLISLLTALIIGTGSQVPMVPLFILAIVVLFFFYAMHIDAPTVEGRSVMNEIEGLKLYLSVAEKDRLNMSGVPEMSVVHFEVLLPYAVSLRVEEPWAESFQTWLTSATQSGRDRDYHPNWYSGRDFNSRDIARSIGSTATAMAGSFSSSLPVSESSSSGSSGGGSSGGGGGGGGGGGW
;
A
#
# COMPACT_ATOMS: atom_id res chain seq x y z
N MET A 1 -23.60 21.93 76.25
CA MET A 1 -23.71 20.43 76.31
C MET A 1 -24.43 19.82 75.13
N ARG A 2 -25.54 20.30 74.62
CA ARG A 2 -26.30 19.68 73.51
C ARG A 2 -25.53 19.62 72.18
N PHE A 3 -24.66 20.57 71.82
CA PHE A 3 -23.91 20.61 70.57
C PHE A 3 -22.81 19.53 70.52
N HIS A 4 -22.12 19.30 71.64
CA HIS A 4 -21.12 18.23 71.75
C HIS A 4 -21.72 16.81 71.64
N GLN A 5 -22.92 16.62 72.18
CA GLN A 5 -23.62 15.34 72.10
C GLN A 5 -24.11 15.04 70.68
N ILE A 6 -24.56 16.07 69.97
CA ILE A 6 -24.94 15.89 68.52
C ILE A 6 -23.70 15.62 67.66
N LEU A 7 -22.58 16.30 67.87
CA LEU A 7 -21.33 16.08 67.15
C LEU A 7 -20.77 14.66 67.36
N MET A 8 -20.82 14.18 68.62
CA MET A 8 -20.41 12.84 68.97
C MET A 8 -21.33 11.77 68.37
N ALA A 9 -22.63 12.02 68.29
CA ALA A 9 -23.59 11.11 67.65
C ALA A 9 -23.41 11.06 66.14
N VAL A 10 -23.14 12.20 65.51
CA VAL A 10 -22.82 12.26 64.07
C VAL A 10 -21.50 11.60 63.78
N LEU A 11 -20.46 11.81 64.62
CA LEU A 11 -19.16 11.12 64.42
C LEU A 11 -19.29 9.61 64.64
N ALA A 12 -20.08 9.17 65.64
CA ALA A 12 -20.36 7.73 65.83
C ALA A 12 -21.16 7.14 64.69
N ALA A 13 -22.13 7.87 64.12
CA ALA A 13 -22.89 7.43 62.94
C ALA A 13 -22.01 7.35 61.66
N VAL A 14 -21.09 8.31 61.48
CA VAL A 14 -20.11 8.28 60.37
C VAL A 14 -19.12 7.15 60.57
N LEU A 15 -18.62 6.94 61.79
CA LEU A 15 -17.75 5.79 62.09
C LEU A 15 -18.48 4.45 61.91
N TRP A 16 -19.78 4.40 62.25
CA TRP A 16 -20.60 3.21 62.03
C TRP A 16 -20.89 2.96 60.55
N LEU A 17 -21.13 4.01 59.76
CA LEU A 17 -21.25 3.96 58.31
C LEU A 17 -19.93 3.52 57.62
N ILE A 18 -18.77 3.95 58.12
CA ILE A 18 -17.45 3.51 57.66
C ILE A 18 -17.16 2.05 58.06
N ALA A 19 -17.62 1.64 59.27
CA ALA A 19 -17.45 0.24 59.73
C ALA A 19 -18.39 -0.76 59.05
N VAL A 20 -19.50 -0.28 58.45
CA VAL A 20 -20.45 -1.07 57.63
C VAL A 20 -20.07 -1.10 56.15
N SER A 21 -18.97 -0.42 55.75
CA SER A 21 -18.34 -0.74 54.47
C SER A 21 -17.91 -2.20 54.51
N GLY A 22 -18.85 -3.11 54.30
CA GLY A 22 -18.60 -4.55 54.24
C GLY A 22 -17.44 -4.78 53.29
N VAL A 23 -16.47 -5.52 53.75
CA VAL A 23 -15.46 -6.11 52.85
C VAL A 23 -16.25 -6.91 51.84
N LEU A 24 -16.59 -6.31 50.69
CA LEU A 24 -17.14 -7.03 49.57
C LEU A 24 -16.09 -8.09 49.25
N ALA A 25 -16.46 -9.36 49.41
CA ALA A 25 -15.56 -10.46 49.09
C ALA A 25 -15.20 -10.32 47.61
N GLU A 26 -13.91 -10.21 47.32
CA GLU A 26 -13.40 -10.03 45.97
C GLU A 26 -13.44 -11.37 45.23
N GLU A 27 -13.99 -11.39 44.02
CA GLU A 27 -13.94 -12.56 43.15
C GLU A 27 -12.50 -12.86 42.81
N ARG A 28 -12.11 -14.14 42.99
CA ARG A 28 -10.72 -14.59 42.83
C ARG A 28 -10.61 -16.07 42.53
N ILE A 29 -9.46 -16.48 42.03
CA ILE A 29 -9.09 -17.89 41.92
C ILE A 29 -8.38 -18.28 43.22
N LEU A 30 -9.02 -19.13 44.01
CA LEU A 30 -8.47 -19.63 45.27
C LEU A 30 -7.33 -20.62 45.01
N LYS A 31 -7.46 -21.43 43.95
CA LYS A 31 -6.43 -22.40 43.56
C LYS A 31 -6.50 -22.66 42.07
N PHE A 32 -5.36 -22.66 41.43
CA PHE A 32 -5.15 -23.09 40.06
C PHE A 32 -4.17 -24.24 40.04
N SER A 33 -4.61 -25.44 39.72
CA SER A 33 -3.75 -26.64 39.59
C SER A 33 -3.73 -27.10 38.16
N SER A 34 -2.54 -27.31 37.58
CA SER A 34 -2.36 -27.86 36.24
C SER A 34 -1.50 -29.14 36.32
N ASP A 35 -2.07 -30.25 35.91
CA ASP A 35 -1.39 -31.53 35.78
C ASP A 35 -1.04 -31.72 34.30
N ILE A 36 0.26 -31.71 33.97
CA ILE A 36 0.79 -31.72 32.61
C ILE A 36 1.52 -33.02 32.38
N LYS A 37 0.94 -33.87 31.58
CA LYS A 37 1.53 -35.16 31.21
C LYS A 37 2.11 -35.09 29.81
N VAL A 38 3.42 -35.29 29.70
CA VAL A 38 4.10 -35.43 28.39
C VAL A 38 3.91 -36.89 27.93
N ASN A 39 3.43 -37.06 26.71
CA ASN A 39 3.35 -38.37 26.08
C ASN A 39 4.61 -38.66 25.23
N GLU A 40 4.85 -39.96 24.93
CA GLU A 40 6.00 -40.36 24.10
C GLU A 40 5.97 -39.74 22.69
N ASP A 41 4.79 -39.48 22.15
CA ASP A 41 4.59 -38.81 20.84
C ASP A 41 4.78 -37.29 20.88
N GLY A 42 5.21 -36.74 22.01
CA GLY A 42 5.44 -35.29 22.19
C GLY A 42 4.16 -34.49 22.44
N ARG A 43 2.97 -35.10 22.47
CA ARG A 43 1.73 -34.42 22.85
C ARG A 43 1.66 -34.23 24.35
N LEU A 44 1.09 -33.10 24.77
CA LEU A 44 0.79 -32.83 26.17
C LEU A 44 -0.68 -33.12 26.45
N HIS A 45 -0.93 -33.88 27.51
CA HIS A 45 -2.26 -34.04 28.09
C HIS A 45 -2.31 -33.17 29.35
N ILE A 46 -3.11 -32.12 29.32
CA ILE A 46 -3.22 -31.13 30.38
C ILE A 46 -4.57 -31.27 31.07
N THR A 47 -4.56 -31.28 32.41
CA THR A 47 -5.77 -31.20 33.23
C THR A 47 -5.64 -29.99 34.16
N GLU A 48 -6.42 -28.97 33.91
CA GLU A 48 -6.52 -27.79 34.77
C GLU A 48 -7.68 -27.92 35.73
N THR A 49 -7.42 -27.67 37.02
CA THR A 49 -8.44 -27.61 38.08
C THR A 49 -8.40 -26.20 38.68
N ILE A 50 -9.46 -25.46 38.47
CA ILE A 50 -9.56 -24.03 38.81
C ILE A 50 -10.68 -23.85 39.83
N THR A 51 -10.32 -23.54 41.08
CA THR A 51 -11.29 -23.25 42.15
C THR A 51 -11.43 -21.75 42.31
N VAL A 52 -12.64 -21.24 42.12
CA VAL A 52 -12.93 -19.82 42.16
C VAL A 52 -13.92 -19.48 43.26
N ARG A 53 -13.87 -18.25 43.78
CA ARG A 53 -14.92 -17.62 44.55
C ARG A 53 -15.73 -16.72 43.65
N ALA A 54 -17.00 -17.02 43.48
CA ALA A 54 -17.97 -16.22 42.76
C ALA A 54 -18.83 -15.41 43.69
N GLU A 55 -19.00 -14.10 43.43
CA GLU A 55 -19.86 -13.20 44.21
C GLU A 55 -20.98 -12.65 43.29
N GLY A 56 -21.06 -13.04 42.03
CA GLY A 56 -22.08 -12.63 41.06
C GLY A 56 -21.82 -11.29 40.41
N ASN A 57 -20.60 -10.74 40.53
CA ASN A 57 -20.20 -9.50 39.88
C ASN A 57 -19.73 -9.72 38.44
N GLU A 58 -18.61 -10.43 38.28
CA GLU A 58 -18.04 -10.85 37.01
C GLU A 58 -18.37 -12.32 36.72
N ILE A 59 -18.27 -13.20 37.75
CA ILE A 59 -18.60 -14.61 37.65
C ILE A 59 -20.10 -14.81 37.90
N LYS A 60 -20.92 -14.59 36.85
CA LYS A 60 -22.38 -14.64 36.92
C LYS A 60 -22.96 -15.97 36.50
N ARG A 61 -22.41 -16.60 35.46
CA ARG A 61 -22.88 -17.89 34.90
C ARG A 61 -21.80 -18.94 34.92
N GLY A 62 -20.56 -18.55 35.14
CA GLY A 62 -19.39 -19.42 35.14
C GLY A 62 -18.13 -18.66 34.82
N ILE A 63 -17.12 -19.40 34.38
CA ILE A 63 -15.84 -18.80 33.93
C ILE A 63 -15.62 -19.07 32.45
N PHE A 64 -14.79 -18.25 31.82
CA PHE A 64 -14.19 -18.63 30.53
C PHE A 64 -12.68 -18.83 30.69
N ARG A 65 -12.14 -19.70 29.85
CA ARG A 65 -10.71 -19.99 29.73
C ARG A 65 -10.25 -19.76 28.31
N ASP A 66 -9.27 -18.91 28.13
CA ASP A 66 -8.61 -18.66 26.86
C ASP A 66 -7.36 -19.52 26.74
N ILE A 67 -7.25 -20.28 25.65
CA ILE A 67 -6.09 -21.12 25.35
C ILE A 67 -5.53 -20.69 24.00
N PRO A 68 -4.28 -20.18 23.95
CA PRO A 68 -3.65 -19.83 22.68
C PRO A 68 -3.34 -21.09 21.87
N LEU A 69 -3.61 -21.00 20.55
CA LEU A 69 -3.33 -22.06 19.58
C LEU A 69 -2.14 -21.70 18.69
N ARG A 70 -1.30 -20.80 19.15
CA ARG A 70 -0.01 -20.45 18.54
C ARG A 70 1.09 -20.51 19.58
N ALA A 71 2.21 -21.07 19.17
CA ALA A 71 3.41 -21.14 20.00
C ALA A 71 4.63 -20.69 19.20
N LYS A 72 5.74 -20.40 19.89
CA LYS A 72 7.04 -20.11 19.26
C LYS A 72 7.95 -21.31 19.45
N ASP A 73 8.58 -21.74 18.35
CA ASP A 73 9.60 -22.79 18.39
C ASP A 73 10.91 -22.30 19.05
N ALA A 74 11.91 -23.19 19.12
CA ALA A 74 13.24 -22.87 19.66
C ALA A 74 13.97 -21.73 18.91
N ASN A 75 13.60 -21.46 17.65
CA ASN A 75 14.16 -20.38 16.81
C ASN A 75 13.33 -19.09 16.86
N GLY A 76 12.21 -19.09 17.59
CA GLY A 76 11.30 -17.95 17.71
C GLY A 76 10.27 -17.84 16.60
N TRP A 77 10.16 -18.81 15.70
CA TRP A 77 9.13 -18.84 14.65
C TRP A 77 7.77 -19.25 15.22
N GLU A 78 6.75 -18.50 14.88
CA GLU A 78 5.38 -18.84 15.25
C GLU A 78 4.87 -20.02 14.42
N HIS A 79 4.17 -20.94 15.09
CA HIS A 79 3.50 -22.07 14.48
C HIS A 79 2.16 -22.34 15.15
N ASP A 80 1.24 -22.91 14.40
CA ASP A 80 -0.03 -23.36 14.93
C ASP A 80 0.15 -24.67 15.71
N VAL A 81 -0.58 -24.80 16.81
CA VAL A 81 -0.61 -26.00 17.65
C VAL A 81 -1.97 -26.67 17.57
N GLY A 82 -1.99 -28.00 17.57
CA GLY A 82 -3.23 -28.73 17.63
C GLY A 82 -3.84 -28.69 19.03
N PHE A 83 -5.15 -28.67 19.09
CA PHE A 83 -5.91 -28.61 20.32
C PHE A 83 -7.13 -29.56 20.24
N GLU A 84 -7.30 -30.39 21.27
CA GLU A 84 -8.43 -31.27 21.40
C GLU A 84 -8.99 -31.19 22.85
N LEU A 85 -10.21 -30.67 22.99
CA LEU A 85 -10.88 -30.59 24.28
C LEU A 85 -11.48 -31.96 24.62
N VAL A 86 -11.00 -32.58 25.71
CA VAL A 86 -11.38 -33.94 26.13
C VAL A 86 -12.61 -33.90 27.04
N SER A 87 -12.59 -33.04 28.08
CA SER A 87 -13.69 -32.95 29.02
C SER A 87 -13.73 -31.60 29.74
N VAL A 88 -14.95 -31.20 30.14
CA VAL A 88 -15.19 -30.05 30.99
C VAL A 88 -16.15 -30.42 32.10
N GLN A 89 -15.77 -30.11 33.35
CA GLN A 89 -16.55 -30.40 34.54
C GLN A 89 -16.66 -29.17 35.44
N GLN A 90 -17.75 -29.13 36.20
CA GLN A 90 -17.96 -28.18 37.29
C GLN A 90 -18.35 -28.99 38.54
N ASP A 91 -17.63 -28.81 39.65
CA ASP A 91 -17.83 -29.50 40.93
C ASP A 91 -17.87 -31.03 40.79
N GLY A 92 -17.04 -31.58 39.85
CA GLY A 92 -16.96 -33.01 39.58
C GLY A 92 -18.02 -33.55 38.62
N TYR A 93 -18.98 -32.77 38.20
CA TYR A 93 -20.02 -33.14 37.23
C TYR A 93 -19.73 -32.58 35.86
N ARG A 94 -20.20 -33.27 34.81
CA ARG A 94 -20.08 -32.77 33.43
C ARG A 94 -20.78 -31.39 33.31
N ALA A 95 -20.03 -30.37 32.91
CA ALA A 95 -20.55 -29.03 32.74
C ALA A 95 -21.09 -28.77 31.33
N GLN A 96 -22.05 -27.87 31.22
CA GLN A 96 -22.37 -27.20 29.95
C GLN A 96 -21.21 -26.31 29.57
N TYR A 97 -20.87 -26.28 28.28
CA TYR A 97 -19.83 -25.36 27.76
C TYR A 97 -20.07 -25.10 26.28
N PHE A 98 -19.50 -24.02 25.79
CA PHE A 98 -19.36 -23.72 24.36
C PHE A 98 -18.00 -23.09 24.09
N THR A 99 -17.55 -23.19 22.85
CA THR A 99 -16.25 -22.66 22.43
C THR A 99 -16.40 -21.58 21.37
N LYS A 100 -15.56 -20.54 21.44
CA LYS A 100 -15.40 -19.55 20.40
C LYS A 100 -13.93 -19.50 19.99
N TYR A 101 -13.65 -19.67 18.70
CA TYR A 101 -12.31 -19.48 18.16
C TYR A 101 -12.11 -18.01 17.80
N ASN A 102 -10.99 -17.44 18.21
CA ASN A 102 -10.57 -16.08 17.86
C ASN A 102 -9.15 -16.15 17.29
N GLY A 103 -8.74 -15.20 16.48
CA GLY A 103 -7.54 -15.10 15.63
C GLY A 103 -6.19 -15.68 16.08
N GLY A 104 -6.15 -16.57 17.05
CA GLY A 104 -4.93 -17.24 17.55
C GLY A 104 -5.17 -18.11 18.76
N GLY A 105 -6.43 -18.31 19.16
CA GLY A 105 -6.77 -19.10 20.34
C GLY A 105 -8.21 -19.61 20.32
N VAL A 106 -8.55 -20.36 21.36
CA VAL A 106 -9.90 -20.82 21.66
C VAL A 106 -10.33 -20.32 23.04
N ARG A 107 -11.52 -19.71 23.12
CA ARG A 107 -12.17 -19.38 24.38
C ARG A 107 -13.22 -20.44 24.70
N ILE A 108 -13.10 -21.02 25.87
CA ILE A 108 -14.01 -22.05 26.40
C ILE A 108 -14.84 -21.39 27.49
N TYR A 109 -16.13 -21.18 27.24
CA TYR A 109 -17.09 -20.71 28.24
C TYR A 109 -17.66 -21.92 28.95
N ILE A 110 -17.60 -21.90 30.30
CA ILE A 110 -18.04 -23.02 31.16
C ILE A 110 -19.17 -22.53 32.03
N GLY A 111 -20.33 -23.13 31.90
CA GLY A 111 -21.57 -22.73 32.55
C GLY A 111 -22.75 -22.77 31.58
N ASP A 112 -23.92 -22.44 32.05
CA ASP A 112 -25.18 -22.41 31.30
C ASP A 112 -25.64 -20.94 31.13
N GLU A 113 -25.91 -20.53 29.91
CA GLU A 113 -26.36 -19.13 29.59
C GLU A 113 -27.65 -18.75 30.33
N SER A 114 -28.48 -19.73 30.67
CA SER A 114 -29.77 -19.54 31.33
C SER A 114 -29.69 -19.57 32.87
N VAL A 115 -28.55 -19.98 33.45
CA VAL A 115 -28.39 -20.18 34.88
C VAL A 115 -27.44 -19.17 35.48
N PHE A 116 -27.90 -18.40 36.46
CA PHE A 116 -27.03 -17.57 37.30
C PHE A 116 -26.52 -18.39 38.49
N LEU A 117 -25.23 -18.27 38.78
CA LEU A 117 -24.60 -18.87 39.93
C LEU A 117 -24.95 -18.08 41.20
N GLU A 118 -25.25 -18.82 42.28
CA GLU A 118 -25.31 -18.19 43.62
C GLU A 118 -23.89 -17.87 44.11
N PRO A 119 -23.70 -16.84 44.92
CA PRO A 119 -22.40 -16.58 45.54
C PRO A 119 -21.86 -17.82 46.27
N GLY A 120 -20.62 -18.18 45.96
CA GLY A 120 -20.06 -19.41 46.50
C GLY A 120 -18.71 -19.80 45.90
N THR A 121 -18.24 -21.00 46.26
CA THR A 121 -16.99 -21.55 45.72
C THR A 121 -17.33 -22.64 44.69
N TYR A 122 -16.75 -22.55 43.52
CA TYR A 122 -16.94 -23.47 42.40
C TYR A 122 -15.60 -24.01 41.90
N THR A 123 -15.57 -25.29 41.52
CA THR A 123 -14.35 -25.91 40.96
C THR A 123 -14.61 -26.36 39.52
N TYR A 124 -13.84 -25.79 38.61
CA TYR A 124 -13.88 -26.14 37.18
C TYR A 124 -12.71 -27.04 36.83
N THR A 125 -12.96 -28.15 36.12
CA THR A 125 -11.90 -29.04 35.64
C THR A 125 -11.99 -29.18 34.12
N LEU A 126 -10.90 -28.78 33.44
CA LEU A 126 -10.75 -28.87 32.00
C LEU A 126 -9.65 -29.89 31.70
N SER A 127 -9.93 -30.83 30.80
CA SER A 127 -8.91 -31.76 30.30
C SER A 127 -8.83 -31.60 28.79
N TYR A 128 -7.61 -31.39 28.26
CA TYR A 128 -7.36 -31.18 26.84
C TYR A 128 -5.99 -31.72 26.42
N ILE A 129 -5.83 -31.93 25.11
CA ILE A 129 -4.57 -32.41 24.52
C ILE A 129 -4.05 -31.29 23.61
N MET A 130 -2.75 -31.02 23.69
CA MET A 130 -2.06 -30.12 22.78
C MET A 130 -0.84 -30.81 22.17
N ASP A 131 -0.59 -30.55 20.89
CA ASP A 131 0.61 -31.03 20.21
C ASP A 131 1.65 -29.90 20.03
N ARG A 132 2.85 -30.27 19.55
CA ARG A 132 3.91 -29.33 19.14
C ARG A 132 4.34 -28.36 20.24
N GLN A 133 4.30 -28.77 21.50
CA GLN A 133 4.70 -27.95 22.65
C GLN A 133 6.07 -28.34 23.22
N VAL A 134 6.61 -29.49 22.83
CA VAL A 134 7.97 -29.90 23.19
C VAL A 134 8.97 -29.23 22.28
N ARG A 135 9.97 -28.55 22.85
CA ARG A 135 11.11 -27.95 22.16
C ARG A 135 12.25 -28.95 22.11
N PHE A 136 12.73 -29.25 20.91
CA PHE A 136 13.82 -30.19 20.67
C PHE A 136 15.13 -29.45 20.45
N PHE A 137 16.03 -29.50 21.45
CA PHE A 137 17.39 -28.94 21.36
C PHE A 137 18.42 -30.06 21.10
N SER A 138 19.65 -29.73 20.75
CA SER A 138 20.69 -30.71 20.42
C SER A 138 21.09 -31.62 21.58
N GLY A 139 21.03 -31.18 22.83
CA GLY A 139 21.48 -31.90 24.03
C GLY A 139 20.38 -32.34 24.98
N TYR A 140 19.17 -31.84 24.82
CA TYR A 140 18.01 -32.09 25.69
C TYR A 140 16.73 -31.70 24.95
N ASP A 141 15.59 -32.07 25.53
CA ASP A 141 14.27 -31.61 25.11
C ASP A 141 13.67 -30.82 26.26
N GLU A 142 12.78 -29.90 25.98
CA GLU A 142 12.22 -28.97 26.96
C GLU A 142 10.72 -28.74 26.74
N ILE A 143 9.99 -28.65 27.84
CA ILE A 143 8.68 -28.03 27.89
C ILE A 143 8.89 -26.62 28.47
N TYR A 144 8.42 -25.61 27.74
CA TYR A 144 8.31 -24.26 28.24
C TYR A 144 6.83 -23.86 28.22
N TRP A 145 6.21 -23.85 29.41
CA TRP A 145 4.75 -23.81 29.51
C TRP A 145 4.29 -22.71 30.46
N ASN A 146 3.41 -21.84 29.96
CA ASN A 146 2.72 -20.86 30.80
C ASN A 146 1.48 -21.53 31.40
N VAL A 147 1.58 -21.92 32.67
CA VAL A 147 0.62 -22.75 33.39
C VAL A 147 -0.73 -22.09 33.56
N THR A 148 -0.74 -20.87 34.10
CA THR A 148 -1.97 -20.13 34.39
C THR A 148 -2.40 -19.25 33.22
N GLY A 149 -1.44 -18.76 32.44
CA GLY A 149 -1.61 -17.62 31.56
C GLY A 149 -1.47 -16.29 32.32
N ASN A 150 -1.25 -15.20 31.56
CA ASN A 150 -1.06 -13.84 32.10
C ASN A 150 -2.23 -12.90 31.81
N GLU A 151 -3.40 -13.43 31.42
CA GLU A 151 -4.56 -12.58 31.05
C GLU A 151 -5.77 -12.79 31.98
N TRP A 152 -5.58 -13.41 33.14
CA TRP A 152 -6.62 -13.52 34.12
C TRP A 152 -6.97 -12.14 34.72
N ILE A 153 -8.26 -11.82 34.76
CA ILE A 153 -8.73 -10.59 35.40
C ILE A 153 -8.79 -10.71 36.93
N PHE A 154 -8.77 -11.94 37.45
CA PHE A 154 -8.81 -12.26 38.87
C PHE A 154 -7.42 -12.55 39.43
N PRO A 155 -7.14 -12.17 40.69
CA PRO A 155 -5.95 -12.64 41.38
C PRO A 155 -6.03 -14.16 41.62
N ILE A 156 -4.86 -14.81 41.67
CA ILE A 156 -4.73 -16.26 41.95
C ILE A 156 -4.00 -16.43 43.28
N ASP A 157 -4.67 -17.01 44.28
CA ASP A 157 -4.08 -17.16 45.61
C ASP A 157 -2.97 -18.21 45.63
N GLU A 158 -3.17 -19.33 44.92
CA GLU A 158 -2.19 -20.40 44.80
C GLU A 158 -2.22 -21.00 43.39
N ALA A 159 -1.05 -21.09 42.74
CA ALA A 159 -0.89 -21.83 41.50
C ALA A 159 0.09 -22.99 41.69
N VAL A 160 -0.29 -24.18 41.15
CA VAL A 160 0.50 -25.41 41.22
C VAL A 160 0.58 -26.06 39.84
N ALA A 161 1.77 -26.38 39.40
CA ALA A 161 2.02 -27.18 38.19
C ALA A 161 2.64 -28.54 38.60
N ARG A 162 2.12 -29.63 38.05
CA ARG A 162 2.73 -30.96 38.14
C ARG A 162 3.06 -31.45 36.75
N ILE A 163 4.31 -31.77 36.52
CA ILE A 163 4.80 -32.21 35.22
C ILE A 163 5.29 -33.63 35.31
N SER A 164 4.62 -34.54 34.63
CA SER A 164 5.01 -35.95 34.51
C SER A 164 5.57 -36.26 33.13
N LEU A 165 6.76 -36.86 33.10
CA LEU A 165 7.46 -37.25 31.87
C LEU A 165 7.17 -38.74 31.54
N PRO A 166 7.28 -39.14 30.26
CA PRO A 166 7.09 -40.53 29.84
C PRO A 166 7.98 -41.48 30.62
N LYS A 167 7.45 -42.69 30.94
CA LYS A 167 8.19 -43.76 31.62
C LYS A 167 8.79 -43.33 32.98
N ALA A 168 8.16 -42.38 33.66
CA ALA A 168 8.66 -41.80 34.93
C ALA A 168 10.12 -41.30 34.82
N THR A 169 10.51 -40.79 33.66
CA THR A 169 11.86 -40.24 33.43
C THR A 169 12.08 -39.02 34.34
N ARG A 170 13.26 -38.95 34.98
CA ARG A 170 13.61 -37.77 35.78
C ARG A 170 13.98 -36.59 34.88
N ALA A 171 13.44 -35.42 35.19
CA ALA A 171 13.86 -34.16 34.59
C ALA A 171 15.37 -33.88 34.89
N LYS A 172 16.06 -33.23 33.96
CA LYS A 172 17.44 -32.79 34.14
C LYS A 172 17.52 -31.50 34.94
N GLU A 173 16.71 -30.52 34.52
CA GLU A 173 16.66 -29.18 35.10
C GLU A 173 15.20 -28.69 35.05
N TRP A 174 14.85 -27.82 36.00
CA TRP A 174 13.55 -27.17 36.02
C TRP A 174 13.64 -25.78 36.66
N SER A 175 12.78 -24.89 36.21
CA SER A 175 12.65 -23.54 36.76
C SER A 175 11.20 -23.04 36.61
N GLY A 176 10.84 -22.06 37.42
CA GLY A 176 9.57 -21.35 37.31
C GLY A 176 9.81 -19.83 37.13
N TYR A 177 8.81 -19.15 36.65
CA TYR A 177 8.79 -17.69 36.53
C TYR A 177 7.41 -17.20 36.94
N THR A 178 7.38 -16.16 37.79
CA THR A 178 6.12 -15.53 38.26
C THR A 178 6.08 -14.06 37.90
N GLY A 179 4.89 -13.51 37.66
CA GLY A 179 4.68 -12.09 37.36
C GLY A 179 3.91 -11.84 36.09
N GLY A 180 3.92 -10.60 35.61
CA GLY A 180 3.33 -10.18 34.35
C GLY A 180 4.08 -10.72 33.13
N TYR A 181 3.57 -10.44 31.94
CA TYR A 181 4.22 -10.88 30.69
C TYR A 181 5.63 -10.30 30.56
N GLY A 182 6.63 -11.18 30.46
CA GLY A 182 8.05 -10.80 30.35
C GLY A 182 8.79 -10.67 31.68
N ASP A 183 8.11 -10.80 32.82
CA ASP A 183 8.73 -10.80 34.14
C ASP A 183 9.48 -12.11 34.41
N THR A 184 10.52 -12.02 35.26
CA THR A 184 11.36 -13.15 35.69
C THR A 184 11.30 -13.32 37.21
N GLY A 185 10.13 -13.08 37.81
CA GLY A 185 9.93 -13.26 39.26
C GLY A 185 10.17 -14.69 39.70
N SER A 186 10.63 -14.85 40.94
CA SER A 186 11.02 -16.16 41.52
C SER A 186 10.18 -16.55 42.75
N ALA A 187 8.94 -16.04 42.86
CA ALA A 187 8.04 -16.36 43.97
C ALA A 187 7.43 -17.76 43.82
N TYR A 188 8.27 -18.77 43.77
CA TYR A 188 7.86 -20.18 43.68
C TYR A 188 8.83 -21.11 44.45
N VAL A 189 8.37 -22.31 44.73
CA VAL A 189 9.17 -23.44 45.12
C VAL A 189 9.02 -24.56 44.09
N ALA A 190 10.10 -25.29 43.84
CA ALA A 190 10.09 -26.37 42.86
C ALA A 190 10.76 -27.61 43.43
N GLU A 191 10.10 -28.74 43.36
CA GLU A 191 10.52 -30.00 43.94
C GLU A 191 10.37 -31.12 42.90
N LEU A 192 11.26 -32.11 42.98
CA LEU A 192 11.09 -33.35 42.25
C LEU A 192 10.55 -34.40 43.23
N ASP A 193 9.37 -34.94 42.98
CA ASP A 193 8.80 -36.01 43.76
C ASP A 193 9.68 -37.29 43.64
N PRO A 194 10.25 -37.80 44.73
CA PRO A 194 11.17 -38.94 44.66
C PRO A 194 10.48 -40.27 44.29
N VAL A 195 9.16 -40.35 44.43
CA VAL A 195 8.38 -41.57 44.15
C VAL A 195 7.84 -41.58 42.74
N THR A 196 7.20 -40.49 42.32
CA THR A 196 6.57 -40.36 41.00
C THR A 196 7.52 -39.83 39.93
N SER A 197 8.64 -39.21 40.31
CA SER A 197 9.56 -38.46 39.43
C SER A 197 8.90 -37.25 38.75
N GLU A 198 7.80 -36.76 39.30
CA GLU A 198 7.11 -35.57 38.82
C GLU A 198 7.84 -34.30 39.31
N VAL A 199 7.91 -33.29 38.45
CA VAL A 199 8.32 -31.97 38.87
C VAL A 199 7.11 -31.20 39.36
N VAL A 200 7.14 -30.77 40.62
CA VAL A 200 6.08 -29.97 41.22
C VAL A 200 6.58 -28.57 41.46
N ILE A 201 5.92 -27.57 40.84
CA ILE A 201 6.22 -26.16 40.99
C ILE A 201 4.98 -25.45 41.55
N LYS A 202 5.19 -24.72 42.66
CA LYS A 202 4.10 -24.07 43.39
C LYS A 202 4.51 -22.62 43.69
N THR A 203 3.56 -21.66 43.54
CA THR A 203 3.77 -20.28 43.94
C THR A 203 3.87 -20.14 45.47
N THR A 204 4.74 -19.25 45.94
CA THR A 204 4.92 -18.89 47.36
C THR A 204 4.23 -17.61 47.76
N ALA A 205 3.73 -16.87 46.78
CA ALA A 205 2.93 -15.65 46.97
C ALA A 205 1.75 -15.68 45.99
N PRO A 206 0.65 -14.99 46.30
CA PRO A 206 -0.45 -14.81 45.37
C PRO A 206 0.03 -14.08 44.10
N LEU A 207 -0.58 -14.43 42.97
CA LEU A 207 -0.41 -13.71 41.69
C LEU A 207 -1.52 -12.67 41.56
N GLY A 208 -1.13 -11.44 41.21
CA GLY A 208 -2.08 -10.36 40.93
C GLY A 208 -2.83 -10.55 39.60
N PRO A 209 -3.83 -9.72 39.31
CA PRO A 209 -4.45 -9.70 37.99
C PRO A 209 -3.41 -9.51 36.90
N LYS A 210 -3.52 -10.30 35.82
CA LYS A 210 -2.57 -10.35 34.69
C LYS A 210 -1.15 -10.83 35.05
N GLU A 211 -0.98 -11.45 36.20
CA GLU A 211 0.22 -12.19 36.54
C GLU A 211 0.00 -13.70 36.37
N GLY A 212 1.08 -14.43 36.09
CA GLY A 212 1.01 -15.89 35.85
C GLY A 212 2.22 -16.65 36.35
N LEU A 213 2.10 -17.98 36.30
CA LEU A 213 3.17 -18.94 36.56
C LEU A 213 3.56 -19.59 35.23
N THR A 214 4.82 -19.46 34.83
CA THR A 214 5.43 -20.15 33.70
C THR A 214 6.46 -21.15 34.22
N VAL A 215 6.55 -22.32 33.61
CA VAL A 215 7.49 -23.38 33.98
C VAL A 215 8.37 -23.79 32.79
N ALA A 216 9.62 -24.08 33.04
CA ALA A 216 10.55 -24.71 32.12
C ALA A 216 11.05 -26.01 32.70
N VAL A 217 10.90 -27.12 31.97
CA VAL A 217 11.36 -28.45 32.41
C VAL A 217 12.13 -29.10 31.28
N ALA A 218 13.43 -29.26 31.49
CA ALA A 218 14.33 -29.95 30.57
C ALA A 218 14.48 -31.44 30.91
N PHE A 219 14.53 -32.29 29.91
CA PHE A 219 14.63 -33.73 30.06
C PHE A 219 15.54 -34.36 28.98
N PRO A 220 16.01 -35.62 29.17
CA PRO A 220 16.90 -36.28 28.24
C PRO A 220 16.31 -36.45 26.84
N LYS A 221 17.14 -36.38 25.80
CA LYS A 221 16.76 -36.71 24.41
C LYS A 221 16.21 -38.15 24.31
N GLY A 222 15.24 -38.34 23.41
CA GLY A 222 14.64 -39.62 23.11
C GLY A 222 13.55 -40.08 24.10
N VAL A 223 13.19 -39.22 25.06
CA VAL A 223 12.03 -39.44 25.95
C VAL A 223 10.74 -39.11 25.22
N ALA A 224 10.75 -38.00 24.47
CA ALA A 224 9.74 -37.69 23.47
C ALA A 224 10.30 -37.94 22.06
N ILE A 225 9.44 -38.45 21.17
CA ILE A 225 9.80 -38.73 19.78
C ILE A 225 9.91 -37.40 19.03
N GLU A 226 11.11 -37.08 18.56
CA GLU A 226 11.33 -35.92 17.72
C GLU A 226 10.74 -36.16 16.32
N PRO A 227 9.96 -35.23 15.75
CA PRO A 227 9.41 -35.38 14.42
C PRO A 227 10.53 -35.60 13.38
N SER A 228 10.30 -36.46 12.40
CA SER A 228 11.25 -36.72 11.32
C SER A 228 11.48 -35.45 10.48
N GLY A 229 12.63 -35.35 9.79
CA GLY A 229 12.94 -34.21 8.94
C GLY A 229 11.88 -33.97 7.84
N GLU A 230 11.25 -35.02 7.32
CA GLU A 230 10.14 -34.92 6.36
C GLU A 230 8.89 -34.34 7.03
N GLU A 231 8.55 -34.77 8.22
CA GLU A 231 7.42 -34.22 8.99
C GLU A 231 7.66 -32.75 9.36
N GLN A 232 8.88 -32.42 9.82
CA GLN A 232 9.26 -31.03 10.11
C GLN A 232 9.13 -30.14 8.87
N PHE A 233 9.59 -30.60 7.70
CA PHE A 233 9.46 -29.86 6.45
C PHE A 233 8.01 -29.71 5.99
N ARG A 234 7.20 -30.78 6.07
CA ARG A 234 5.77 -30.74 5.75
C ARG A 234 5.02 -29.75 6.65
N THR A 235 5.31 -29.79 7.93
CA THR A 235 4.72 -28.93 8.93
C THR A 235 5.13 -27.48 8.72
N TRP A 236 6.43 -27.24 8.43
CA TRP A 236 6.91 -25.92 8.08
C TRP A 236 6.22 -25.35 6.83
N LEU A 237 6.01 -26.15 5.79
CA LEU A 237 5.23 -25.75 4.61
C LEU A 237 3.79 -25.37 4.97
N GLN A 238 3.19 -26.06 5.93
CA GLN A 238 1.85 -25.77 6.40
C GLN A 238 1.80 -24.47 7.20
N ASP A 239 2.74 -24.24 8.09
CA ASP A 239 2.82 -23.04 8.92
C ASP A 239 3.17 -21.79 8.07
N GLN A 240 4.04 -21.96 7.08
CA GLN A 240 4.50 -20.88 6.21
C GLN A 240 3.74 -20.78 4.87
N ARG A 241 2.49 -21.27 4.81
CA ARG A 241 1.69 -21.31 3.56
C ARG A 241 1.62 -19.98 2.86
N VAL A 242 1.37 -18.90 3.59
CA VAL A 242 1.29 -17.54 3.03
C VAL A 242 2.61 -17.14 2.39
N LEU A 243 3.73 -17.40 3.06
CA LEU A 243 5.07 -17.09 2.55
C LEU A 243 5.36 -17.89 1.26
N VAL A 244 5.08 -19.19 1.27
CA VAL A 244 5.34 -20.08 0.12
C VAL A 244 4.46 -19.70 -1.07
N ILE A 245 3.15 -19.55 -0.87
CA ILE A 245 2.19 -19.19 -1.92
C ILE A 245 2.50 -17.80 -2.48
N GLY A 246 2.75 -16.82 -1.60
CA GLY A 246 3.06 -15.45 -2.00
C GLY A 246 4.36 -15.35 -2.78
N SER A 247 5.42 -16.02 -2.34
CA SER A 247 6.71 -16.04 -3.02
C SER A 247 6.62 -16.74 -4.39
N LEU A 248 5.90 -17.86 -4.46
CA LEU A 248 5.66 -18.56 -5.73
C LEU A 248 4.84 -17.71 -6.69
N GLY A 249 3.79 -17.06 -6.20
CA GLY A 249 2.97 -16.13 -6.98
C GLY A 249 3.80 -14.98 -7.56
N LEU A 250 4.63 -14.33 -6.75
CA LEU A 250 5.54 -13.28 -7.21
C LEU A 250 6.57 -13.78 -8.22
N ALA A 251 7.12 -14.98 -8.01
CA ALA A 251 8.08 -15.58 -8.95
C ALA A 251 7.43 -15.86 -10.31
N VAL A 252 6.23 -16.43 -10.34
CA VAL A 252 5.47 -16.70 -11.57
C VAL A 252 5.13 -15.40 -12.29
N LEU A 253 4.63 -14.39 -11.57
CA LEU A 253 4.32 -13.07 -12.13
C LEU A 253 5.58 -12.38 -12.66
N GLY A 254 6.65 -12.35 -11.89
CA GLY A 254 7.93 -11.75 -12.32
C GLY A 254 8.47 -12.41 -13.58
N PHE A 255 8.42 -13.73 -13.65
CA PHE A 255 8.83 -14.49 -14.82
C PHE A 255 7.96 -14.17 -16.05
N TYR A 256 6.63 -14.13 -15.89
CA TYR A 256 5.70 -13.75 -16.95
C TYR A 256 5.99 -12.33 -17.45
N TYR A 257 6.13 -11.36 -16.55
CA TYR A 257 6.37 -9.96 -16.89
C TYR A 257 7.73 -9.75 -17.57
N LEU A 258 8.77 -10.41 -17.09
CA LEU A 258 10.10 -10.33 -17.72
C LEU A 258 10.11 -10.90 -19.13
N ILE A 259 9.51 -12.08 -19.35
CA ILE A 259 9.47 -12.71 -20.66
C ILE A 259 8.65 -11.90 -21.65
N THR A 260 7.47 -11.44 -21.25
CA THR A 260 6.60 -10.67 -22.12
C THR A 260 7.19 -9.29 -22.42
N TRP A 261 7.76 -8.62 -21.42
CA TRP A 261 8.49 -7.37 -21.65
C TRP A 261 9.66 -7.57 -22.61
N TRP A 262 10.44 -8.63 -22.45
CA TRP A 262 11.55 -8.90 -23.36
C TRP A 262 11.10 -9.17 -24.80
N LYS A 263 9.96 -9.86 -24.98
CA LYS A 263 9.43 -10.22 -26.31
C LYS A 263 8.74 -9.05 -27.02
N VAL A 264 7.94 -8.27 -26.31
CA VAL A 264 7.04 -7.28 -26.92
C VAL A 264 7.12 -5.87 -26.32
N GLY A 265 7.65 -5.69 -25.11
CA GLY A 265 7.75 -4.40 -24.42
C GLY A 265 9.11 -3.72 -24.56
N ARG A 266 10.12 -4.42 -25.05
CA ARG A 266 11.47 -3.84 -25.18
C ARG A 266 11.53 -2.87 -26.34
N ASP A 267 11.99 -1.64 -26.05
CA ASP A 267 12.26 -0.64 -27.09
C ASP A 267 13.29 -1.15 -28.10
N ARG A 268 13.03 -0.89 -29.36
CA ARG A 268 14.00 -1.13 -30.41
C ARG A 268 15.19 -0.19 -30.25
N GLN A 269 16.36 -0.66 -30.65
CA GLN A 269 17.59 0.16 -30.57
C GLN A 269 17.41 1.48 -31.33
N LYS A 270 17.85 2.58 -30.71
CA LYS A 270 17.91 3.88 -31.36
C LYS A 270 18.84 3.81 -32.56
N GLY A 271 18.37 4.29 -33.72
CA GLY A 271 19.22 4.51 -34.89
C GLY A 271 20.16 5.69 -34.65
N VAL A 272 21.01 5.95 -35.64
CA VAL A 272 21.85 7.16 -35.62
C VAL A 272 20.96 8.36 -35.87
N ILE A 273 21.01 9.35 -34.97
CA ILE A 273 20.22 10.57 -35.05
C ILE A 273 21.06 11.62 -35.77
N PHE A 274 20.56 12.08 -36.92
CA PHE A 274 21.16 13.18 -37.67
C PHE A 274 20.28 14.43 -37.54
N PRO A 275 20.86 15.65 -37.48
CA PRO A 275 20.08 16.88 -37.55
C PRO A 275 19.21 16.90 -38.82
N ARG A 276 17.92 17.18 -38.67
CA ARG A 276 16.97 17.32 -39.79
C ARG A 276 16.43 18.72 -39.86
N PHE A 277 16.46 19.27 -41.04
CA PHE A 277 16.08 20.67 -41.29
C PHE A 277 14.63 20.84 -41.75
N LYS A 278 13.91 19.72 -41.84
CA LYS A 278 12.48 19.66 -42.20
C LYS A 278 11.77 18.70 -41.27
N ALA A 279 10.50 18.94 -41.05
CA ALA A 279 9.63 18.01 -40.36
C ALA A 279 9.54 16.68 -41.16
N PRO A 280 9.35 15.53 -40.50
CA PRO A 280 9.07 14.29 -41.19
C PRO A 280 7.80 14.38 -42.04
N ASP A 281 7.77 13.68 -43.16
CA ASP A 281 6.62 13.68 -44.07
C ASP A 281 5.37 13.14 -43.36
N ASN A 282 4.22 13.75 -43.57
CA ASN A 282 2.92 13.41 -42.99
C ASN A 282 2.84 13.47 -41.45
N VAL A 283 3.79 14.09 -40.80
CA VAL A 283 3.78 14.31 -39.34
C VAL A 283 3.45 15.74 -39.03
N SER A 284 2.24 16.01 -38.54
CA SER A 284 1.85 17.35 -38.06
C SER A 284 2.55 17.68 -36.73
N PRO A 285 2.61 19.01 -36.35
CA PRO A 285 3.19 19.41 -35.08
C PRO A 285 2.54 18.68 -33.88
N ALA A 286 1.23 18.55 -33.87
CA ALA A 286 0.49 17.82 -32.83
C ALA A 286 0.81 16.33 -32.79
N LEU A 287 0.97 15.71 -33.99
CA LEU A 287 1.37 14.32 -34.11
C LEU A 287 2.82 14.11 -33.65
N ALA A 288 3.70 15.06 -33.92
CA ALA A 288 5.09 15.00 -33.43
C ALA A 288 5.14 14.94 -31.88
N SER A 289 4.36 15.80 -31.19
CA SER A 289 4.22 15.73 -29.74
C SER A 289 3.67 14.38 -29.28
N TYR A 290 2.60 13.88 -29.91
CA TYR A 290 1.98 12.60 -29.59
C TYR A 290 2.96 11.43 -29.73
N ILE A 291 3.80 11.44 -30.75
CA ILE A 291 4.80 10.38 -31.01
C ILE A 291 5.93 10.44 -29.97
N VAL A 292 6.47 11.62 -29.67
CA VAL A 292 7.56 11.80 -28.70
C VAL A 292 7.13 11.45 -27.28
N ASP A 293 5.93 11.88 -26.89
CA ASP A 293 5.38 11.63 -25.55
C ASP A 293 4.74 10.23 -25.41
N ARG A 294 4.75 9.41 -26.47
CA ARG A 294 4.08 8.09 -26.55
C ARG A 294 2.60 8.16 -26.14
N GLY A 295 1.93 9.18 -26.64
CA GLY A 295 0.56 9.54 -26.27
C GLY A 295 0.45 11.02 -25.96
N PHE A 296 -0.51 11.41 -25.13
CA PHE A 296 -0.67 12.80 -24.73
C PHE A 296 -0.09 13.05 -23.33
N ALA A 297 1.00 13.78 -23.24
CA ALA A 297 1.50 14.28 -21.96
C ALA A 297 0.67 15.50 -21.50
N GLY A 298 0.38 15.61 -20.21
CA GLY A 298 -0.31 16.77 -19.62
C GLY A 298 -1.65 17.07 -20.30
N ALA A 299 -2.47 16.04 -20.52
CA ALA A 299 -3.74 16.12 -21.24
C ALA A 299 -3.65 16.64 -22.70
N GLY A 300 -2.44 16.71 -23.28
CA GLY A 300 -2.23 17.08 -24.68
C GLY A 300 -2.33 18.56 -24.99
N TRP A 301 -2.30 19.44 -23.99
CA TRP A 301 -2.47 20.89 -24.20
C TRP A 301 -1.33 21.51 -25.02
N THR A 302 -0.09 21.06 -24.85
CA THR A 302 1.03 21.49 -25.68
C THR A 302 0.83 21.12 -27.15
N ALA A 303 0.35 19.90 -27.41
CA ALA A 303 0.04 19.44 -28.77
C ALA A 303 -1.12 20.25 -29.38
N LEU A 304 -2.13 20.57 -28.58
CA LEU A 304 -3.27 21.42 -29.00
C LEU A 304 -2.80 22.83 -29.31
N SER A 305 -1.94 23.45 -28.47
CA SER A 305 -1.36 24.76 -28.71
C SER A 305 -0.54 24.82 -30.00
N ALA A 306 0.29 23.81 -30.25
CA ALA A 306 1.05 23.68 -31.49
C ALA A 306 0.16 23.53 -32.73
N ALA A 307 -0.97 22.78 -32.61
CA ALA A 307 -1.94 22.69 -33.70
C ALA A 307 -2.68 24.00 -33.95
N CYS A 308 -3.07 24.74 -32.90
CA CYS A 308 -3.68 26.06 -33.03
C CYS A 308 -2.72 27.04 -33.72
N LEU A 309 -1.44 27.02 -33.36
CA LEU A 309 -0.41 27.85 -33.99
C LEU A 309 -0.22 27.47 -35.47
N SER A 310 -0.18 26.19 -35.79
CA SER A 310 -0.11 25.71 -37.18
C SER A 310 -1.33 26.14 -38.01
N LEU A 311 -2.54 26.06 -37.44
CA LEU A 311 -3.74 26.56 -38.10
C LEU A 311 -3.73 28.08 -38.30
N ALA A 312 -3.19 28.83 -37.33
CA ALA A 312 -3.08 30.28 -37.44
C ALA A 312 -2.10 30.68 -38.56
N GLN A 313 -0.95 30.02 -38.65
CA GLN A 313 0.00 30.27 -39.74
C GLN A 313 -0.55 29.89 -41.12
N LYS A 314 -1.40 28.85 -41.19
CA LYS A 314 -2.10 28.46 -42.41
C LYS A 314 -3.27 29.40 -42.74
N GLY A 315 -3.58 30.39 -41.89
CA GLY A 315 -4.63 31.35 -42.07
C GLY A 315 -6.05 30.85 -41.75
N HIS A 316 -6.20 29.70 -41.08
CA HIS A 316 -7.49 29.15 -40.68
C HIS A 316 -7.99 29.69 -39.34
N LEU A 317 -7.11 30.19 -38.50
CA LEU A 317 -7.39 30.84 -37.21
C LEU A 317 -6.61 32.14 -37.08
N THR A 318 -7.06 33.02 -36.20
CA THR A 318 -6.27 34.16 -35.70
C THR A 318 -6.14 34.02 -34.20
N LEU A 319 -4.94 34.12 -33.69
CA LEU A 319 -4.64 34.15 -32.26
C LEU A 319 -4.58 35.61 -31.82
N SER A 320 -5.28 35.93 -30.74
CA SER A 320 -5.20 37.25 -30.11
C SER A 320 -5.11 37.10 -28.61
N LYS A 321 -4.57 38.13 -27.95
CA LYS A 321 -4.58 38.24 -26.51
C LYS A 321 -5.36 39.48 -26.13
N ASP A 322 -6.42 39.31 -25.37
CA ASP A 322 -7.25 40.40 -24.83
C ASP A 322 -7.07 40.41 -23.30
N GLU A 323 -6.54 41.55 -22.81
CA GLU A 323 -6.02 41.68 -21.43
C GLU A 323 -4.98 40.58 -21.12
N ASP A 324 -5.33 39.53 -20.44
CA ASP A 324 -4.47 38.36 -20.18
C ASP A 324 -5.06 37.03 -20.71
N VAL A 325 -6.18 37.09 -21.42
CA VAL A 325 -6.89 35.93 -21.95
C VAL A 325 -6.55 35.71 -23.43
N MET A 326 -6.13 34.48 -23.76
CA MET A 326 -5.93 34.07 -25.15
C MET A 326 -7.27 33.80 -25.82
N VAL A 327 -7.43 34.29 -27.05
CA VAL A 327 -8.66 34.15 -27.84
C VAL A 327 -8.37 33.50 -29.19
N LEU A 328 -9.13 32.46 -29.52
CA LEU A 328 -9.10 31.78 -30.81
C LEU A 328 -10.27 32.30 -31.67
N THR A 329 -9.96 33.00 -32.76
CA THR A 329 -10.97 33.54 -33.68
C THR A 329 -10.91 32.77 -34.99
N PRO A 330 -12.06 32.27 -35.54
CA PRO A 330 -12.08 31.64 -36.84
C PRO A 330 -11.75 32.69 -37.92
N ALA A 331 -10.83 32.36 -38.82
CA ALA A 331 -10.53 33.23 -39.95
C ALA A 331 -11.48 32.94 -41.11
N ASN A 332 -11.98 34.00 -41.77
CA ASN A 332 -12.78 33.88 -42.99
C ASN A 332 -11.87 33.55 -44.17
N VAL A 333 -11.57 32.26 -44.37
CA VAL A 333 -10.78 31.83 -45.51
C VAL A 333 -11.71 31.69 -46.74
N PRO A 334 -11.46 32.39 -47.87
CA PRO A 334 -12.15 32.05 -49.11
C PRO A 334 -11.77 30.61 -49.51
N GLN A 335 -12.73 29.79 -49.81
CA GLN A 335 -12.51 28.39 -50.30
C GLN A 335 -12.00 28.34 -51.74
N SER A 336 -11.00 29.10 -52.10
CA SER A 336 -10.43 29.10 -53.44
C SER A 336 -8.96 28.71 -53.40
N GLY A 337 -8.72 27.46 -53.75
CA GLY A 337 -7.38 26.91 -53.92
C GLY A 337 -7.31 25.53 -53.27
N SER A 338 -6.81 24.53 -54.00
CA SER A 338 -6.57 23.13 -53.60
C SER A 338 -6.51 22.95 -52.10
N ALA A 339 -7.61 22.51 -51.51
CA ALA A 339 -7.69 22.23 -50.07
C ALA A 339 -6.75 21.03 -49.77
N ALA A 340 -5.51 21.35 -49.45
CA ALA A 340 -4.64 20.37 -48.82
C ALA A 340 -5.38 19.90 -47.56
N GLN A 341 -5.69 18.63 -47.50
CA GLN A 341 -6.48 18.03 -46.42
C GLN A 341 -5.74 18.25 -45.08
N LEU A 342 -6.32 19.08 -44.21
CA LEU A 342 -5.72 19.35 -42.91
C LEU A 342 -5.53 18.05 -42.14
N PRO A 343 -4.45 17.92 -41.37
CA PRO A 343 -4.29 16.83 -40.39
C PRO A 343 -5.52 16.74 -39.48
N LYS A 344 -5.95 15.54 -39.12
CA LYS A 344 -7.24 15.33 -38.41
C LYS A 344 -7.35 16.11 -37.10
N GLY A 345 -6.24 16.25 -36.35
CA GLY A 345 -6.24 17.07 -35.14
C GLY A 345 -6.53 18.55 -35.44
N GLU A 346 -5.90 19.10 -36.47
CA GLU A 346 -6.12 20.47 -36.92
C GLU A 346 -7.53 20.68 -37.50
N ALA A 347 -8.02 19.70 -38.28
CA ALA A 347 -9.37 19.72 -38.82
C ALA A 347 -10.43 19.68 -37.70
N ALA A 348 -10.21 18.93 -36.64
CA ALA A 348 -11.10 18.88 -35.48
C ALA A 348 -11.18 20.24 -34.74
N ILE A 349 -10.05 20.92 -34.59
CA ILE A 349 -9.99 22.25 -33.99
C ILE A 349 -10.73 23.27 -34.87
N GLN A 350 -10.42 23.29 -36.17
CA GLN A 350 -11.06 24.20 -37.13
C GLN A 350 -12.57 24.02 -37.14
N ALA A 351 -13.05 22.78 -37.28
CA ALA A 351 -14.47 22.47 -37.28
C ALA A 351 -15.16 22.91 -35.98
N PHE A 352 -14.52 22.72 -34.83
CA PHE A 352 -15.05 23.15 -33.55
C PHE A 352 -15.19 24.66 -33.43
N VAL A 353 -14.11 25.39 -33.74
CA VAL A 353 -14.08 26.87 -33.63
C VAL A 353 -15.00 27.51 -34.65
N THR A 354 -14.99 27.04 -35.90
CA THR A 354 -15.88 27.53 -36.94
C THR A 354 -17.36 27.24 -36.66
N GLY A 355 -17.66 26.01 -36.17
CA GLY A 355 -19.03 25.63 -35.83
C GLY A 355 -19.62 26.37 -34.64
N ARG A 356 -18.80 27.02 -33.83
CA ARG A 356 -19.22 27.88 -32.72
C ARG A 356 -19.73 29.24 -33.19
N GLY A 357 -19.23 29.72 -34.31
CA GLY A 357 -19.65 31.02 -34.89
C GLY A 357 -19.20 32.28 -34.11
N SER A 358 -18.47 32.09 -33.00
CA SER A 358 -17.95 33.17 -32.15
C SER A 358 -16.51 32.86 -31.69
N PRO A 359 -15.69 33.85 -31.37
CA PRO A 359 -14.38 33.66 -30.80
C PRO A 359 -14.42 32.83 -29.53
N LEU A 360 -13.43 31.97 -29.31
CA LEU A 360 -13.27 31.18 -28.11
C LEU A 360 -12.20 31.77 -27.19
N ALA A 361 -12.61 32.42 -26.13
CA ALA A 361 -11.72 32.87 -25.07
C ALA A 361 -11.30 31.69 -24.20
N LEU A 362 -10.02 31.63 -23.85
CA LEU A 362 -9.44 30.56 -23.00
C LEU A 362 -9.50 30.99 -21.53
N ASP A 363 -10.72 31.02 -21.00
CA ASP A 363 -11.05 31.40 -19.63
C ASP A 363 -11.94 30.32 -18.95
N THR A 364 -12.23 30.51 -17.66
CA THR A 364 -13.08 29.59 -16.89
C THR A 364 -14.52 29.57 -17.34
N ASP A 365 -15.03 30.64 -17.93
CA ASP A 365 -16.42 30.75 -18.41
C ASP A 365 -16.64 29.83 -19.63
N ASN A 366 -15.61 29.58 -20.41
CA ASN A 366 -15.59 28.67 -21.54
C ASN A 366 -15.05 27.26 -21.22
N GLY A 367 -14.87 26.92 -19.94
CA GLY A 367 -14.21 25.69 -19.50
C GLY A 367 -14.77 24.40 -20.09
N GLU A 368 -16.10 24.25 -20.17
CA GLU A 368 -16.74 23.09 -20.80
C GLU A 368 -16.51 23.02 -22.33
N ALA A 369 -16.47 24.16 -22.99
CA ALA A 369 -16.14 24.22 -24.41
C ALA A 369 -14.70 23.83 -24.68
N ILE A 370 -13.77 24.30 -23.84
CA ILE A 370 -12.34 23.98 -23.90
C ILE A 370 -12.10 22.49 -23.63
N LYS A 371 -12.79 21.92 -22.64
CA LYS A 371 -12.76 20.49 -22.34
C LYS A 371 -13.22 19.66 -23.56
N THR A 372 -14.37 20.04 -24.15
CA THR A 372 -14.93 19.38 -25.34
C THR A 372 -13.98 19.48 -26.54
N LEU A 373 -13.37 20.65 -26.77
CA LEU A 373 -12.35 20.83 -27.81
C LEU A 373 -11.16 19.88 -27.60
N GLY A 374 -10.63 19.82 -26.37
CA GLY A 374 -9.52 18.93 -26.01
C GLY A 374 -9.87 17.47 -26.21
N GLU A 375 -11.07 17.03 -25.86
CA GLU A 375 -11.55 15.65 -26.06
C GLU A 375 -11.64 15.29 -27.55
N LYS A 376 -12.25 16.16 -28.37
CA LYS A 376 -12.36 15.94 -29.82
C LYS A 376 -10.99 15.91 -30.48
N PHE A 377 -10.10 16.81 -30.12
CA PHE A 377 -8.73 16.87 -30.63
C PHE A 377 -7.96 15.59 -30.29
N ARG A 378 -7.95 15.17 -29.03
CA ARG A 378 -7.28 13.93 -28.60
C ARG A 378 -7.86 12.70 -29.29
N SER A 379 -9.18 12.62 -29.39
CA SER A 379 -9.85 11.51 -30.07
C SER A 379 -9.48 11.44 -31.55
N ALA A 380 -9.40 12.58 -32.25
CA ALA A 380 -9.03 12.63 -33.67
C ALA A 380 -7.61 12.10 -33.89
N ILE A 381 -6.62 12.55 -33.10
CA ILE A 381 -5.23 12.12 -33.25
C ILE A 381 -5.06 10.65 -32.82
N SER A 382 -5.57 10.29 -31.64
CA SER A 382 -5.39 8.92 -31.13
C SER A 382 -6.15 7.89 -31.97
N GLY A 383 -7.32 8.23 -32.50
CA GLY A 383 -8.12 7.36 -33.37
C GLY A 383 -7.45 7.07 -34.70
N GLU A 384 -6.79 8.07 -35.30
CA GLU A 384 -6.07 7.92 -36.58
C GLU A 384 -4.78 7.10 -36.42
N ASN A 385 -4.10 7.27 -35.30
CA ASN A 385 -2.74 6.76 -35.12
C ASN A 385 -2.69 5.52 -34.21
N ARG A 386 -3.85 4.93 -33.90
CA ARG A 386 -3.95 3.76 -33.05
C ARG A 386 -3.24 2.56 -33.66
N GLY A 387 -2.19 2.07 -32.98
CA GLY A 387 -1.41 0.92 -33.42
C GLY A 387 -0.43 1.20 -34.56
N VAL A 388 -0.35 2.45 -35.08
CA VAL A 388 0.60 2.83 -36.13
C VAL A 388 1.99 3.04 -35.55
N TYR A 389 2.13 3.92 -34.57
CA TYR A 389 3.43 4.28 -33.99
C TYR A 389 3.76 3.53 -32.71
N PHE A 390 2.74 3.06 -31.95
CA PHE A 390 2.89 2.32 -30.71
C PHE A 390 1.93 1.15 -30.64
N ILE A 391 2.39 0.08 -30.00
CA ILE A 391 1.59 -1.08 -29.66
C ILE A 391 1.43 -1.10 -28.15
N THR A 392 0.20 -1.01 -27.66
CA THR A 392 -0.11 -1.00 -26.21
C THR A 392 -0.06 -2.39 -25.59
N ASN A 393 0.18 -3.43 -26.38
CA ASN A 393 0.29 -4.82 -25.91
C ASN A 393 -0.83 -5.26 -24.93
N GLY A 394 -2.06 -4.74 -25.11
CA GLY A 394 -3.17 -4.84 -24.17
C GLY A 394 -3.55 -6.28 -23.79
N TRP A 395 -3.39 -7.26 -24.68
CA TRP A 395 -3.64 -8.67 -24.35
C TRP A 395 -2.66 -9.21 -23.31
N TYR A 396 -1.38 -8.84 -23.40
CA TYR A 396 -0.37 -9.24 -22.41
C TYR A 396 -0.63 -8.55 -21.07
N LEU A 397 -1.06 -7.27 -21.11
CA LEU A 397 -1.44 -6.54 -19.92
C LEU A 397 -2.66 -7.18 -19.24
N PHE A 398 -3.69 -7.53 -20.00
CA PHE A 398 -4.88 -8.20 -19.49
C PHE A 398 -4.56 -9.58 -18.88
N ALA A 399 -3.75 -10.39 -19.57
CA ALA A 399 -3.32 -11.67 -19.02
C ALA A 399 -2.49 -11.51 -17.73
N GLY A 400 -1.61 -10.51 -17.66
CA GLY A 400 -0.87 -10.16 -16.46
C GLY A 400 -1.78 -9.73 -15.30
N PHE A 401 -2.84 -8.97 -15.58
CA PHE A 401 -3.86 -8.60 -14.61
C PHE A 401 -4.59 -9.85 -14.06
N VAL A 402 -5.04 -10.74 -14.95
CA VAL A 402 -5.72 -11.98 -14.54
C VAL A 402 -4.80 -12.85 -13.67
N LEU A 403 -3.53 -13.00 -14.05
CA LEU A 403 -2.55 -13.73 -13.23
C LEU A 403 -2.33 -13.08 -11.87
N SER A 404 -2.30 -11.75 -11.79
CA SER A 404 -2.21 -11.02 -10.52
C SER A 404 -3.42 -11.28 -9.62
N VAL A 405 -4.62 -11.27 -10.19
CA VAL A 405 -5.86 -11.58 -9.46
C VAL A 405 -5.84 -13.03 -8.95
N ILE A 406 -5.38 -13.99 -9.78
CA ILE A 406 -5.24 -15.39 -9.38
C ILE A 406 -4.22 -15.53 -8.24
N ALA A 407 -3.07 -14.85 -8.33
CA ALA A 407 -2.05 -14.88 -7.28
C ALA A 407 -2.57 -14.31 -5.95
N ILE A 408 -3.32 -13.20 -5.99
CA ILE A 408 -3.95 -12.63 -4.80
C ILE A 408 -5.03 -13.57 -4.26
N ALA A 409 -5.91 -14.10 -5.10
CA ALA A 409 -6.96 -15.02 -4.69
C ALA A 409 -6.39 -16.30 -4.05
N SER A 410 -5.25 -16.80 -4.54
CA SER A 410 -4.60 -17.98 -3.98
C SER A 410 -4.13 -17.77 -2.54
N LEU A 411 -3.72 -16.55 -2.15
CA LEU A 411 -3.37 -16.21 -0.77
C LEU A 411 -4.56 -16.35 0.18
N PHE A 412 -5.75 -15.97 -0.27
CA PHE A 412 -6.97 -16.07 0.53
C PHE A 412 -7.53 -17.50 0.57
N ILE A 413 -7.48 -18.21 -0.54
CA ILE A 413 -8.08 -19.57 -0.64
C ILE A 413 -7.19 -20.61 0.07
N PHE A 414 -5.87 -20.53 -0.09
CA PHE A 414 -4.93 -21.53 0.38
C PHE A 414 -4.07 -21.09 1.58
N GLY A 415 -4.14 -19.81 1.97
CA GLY A 415 -3.36 -19.24 3.06
C GLY A 415 -3.79 -19.69 4.44
N SER A 416 -4.95 -20.38 4.59
CA SER A 416 -5.52 -20.81 5.87
C SER A 416 -5.60 -19.67 6.90
N LEU A 417 -6.14 -18.52 6.45
CA LEU A 417 -6.28 -17.34 7.28
C LEU A 417 -7.42 -17.54 8.30
N SER A 418 -7.21 -17.13 9.54
CA SER A 418 -8.30 -17.01 10.50
C SER A 418 -9.26 -15.87 10.10
N ASP A 419 -10.50 -15.88 10.61
CA ASP A 419 -11.50 -14.84 10.30
C ASP A 419 -10.96 -13.44 10.56
N GLU A 420 -10.25 -13.23 11.66
CA GLU A 420 -9.62 -11.96 12.01
C GLU A 420 -8.48 -11.59 11.03
N GLN A 421 -7.65 -12.55 10.63
CA GLN A 421 -6.60 -12.35 9.62
C GLN A 421 -7.20 -12.08 8.25
N LEU A 422 -8.30 -12.72 7.91
CA LEU A 422 -9.03 -12.52 6.66
C LEU A 422 -9.58 -11.09 6.59
N GLU A 423 -10.30 -10.65 7.63
CA GLU A 423 -10.85 -9.30 7.71
C GLU A 423 -9.75 -8.24 7.64
N ARG A 424 -8.70 -8.38 8.44
CA ARG A 424 -7.53 -7.49 8.41
C ARG A 424 -6.86 -7.48 7.03
N SER A 425 -6.65 -8.65 6.42
CA SER A 425 -6.00 -8.76 5.12
C SER A 425 -6.82 -8.15 3.99
N LEU A 426 -8.14 -8.26 4.03
CA LEU A 426 -9.04 -7.59 3.08
C LEU A 426 -8.98 -6.07 3.23
N LEU A 427 -9.02 -5.58 4.47
CA LEU A 427 -8.92 -4.15 4.76
C LEU A 427 -7.57 -3.58 4.29
N PHE A 428 -6.47 -4.21 4.67
CA PHE A 428 -5.13 -3.82 4.25
C PHE A 428 -4.92 -3.96 2.75
N GLY A 429 -5.47 -5.01 2.14
CA GLY A 429 -5.43 -5.20 0.69
C GLY A 429 -6.08 -4.04 -0.05
N PHE A 430 -7.27 -3.62 0.38
CA PHE A 430 -7.96 -2.46 -0.15
C PHE A 430 -7.13 -1.18 -0.01
N PHE A 431 -6.63 -0.89 1.19
CA PHE A 431 -5.78 0.28 1.42
C PHE A 431 -4.46 0.22 0.66
N SER A 432 -3.87 -0.96 0.45
CA SER A 432 -2.65 -1.13 -0.35
C SER A 432 -2.87 -0.75 -1.81
N VAL A 433 -3.97 -1.20 -2.42
CA VAL A 433 -4.34 -0.84 -3.80
C VAL A 433 -4.59 0.66 -3.90
N PHE A 434 -5.37 1.23 -2.97
CA PHE A 434 -5.67 2.66 -2.94
C PHE A 434 -4.41 3.50 -2.72
N SER A 435 -3.57 3.16 -1.74
CA SER A 435 -2.31 3.85 -1.47
C SER A 435 -1.36 3.78 -2.66
N THR A 436 -1.28 2.64 -3.35
CA THR A 436 -0.44 2.48 -4.54
C THR A 436 -0.92 3.39 -5.68
N ALA A 437 -2.23 3.43 -5.94
CA ALA A 437 -2.80 4.30 -6.97
C ALA A 437 -2.59 5.79 -6.63
N LEU A 438 -2.80 6.18 -5.37
CA LEU A 438 -2.55 7.55 -4.89
C LEU A 438 -1.08 7.92 -4.98
N SER A 439 -0.18 7.03 -4.56
CA SER A 439 1.28 7.24 -4.62
C SER A 439 1.76 7.44 -6.05
N PHE A 440 1.20 6.67 -6.98
CA PHE A 440 1.46 6.83 -8.41
C PHE A 440 1.04 8.21 -8.92
N GLY A 441 -0.17 8.64 -8.57
CA GLY A 441 -0.67 9.98 -8.93
C GLY A 441 0.17 11.10 -8.33
N LEU A 442 0.53 10.99 -7.04
CA LEU A 442 1.38 11.97 -6.34
C LEU A 442 2.80 12.03 -6.91
N ALA A 443 3.44 10.88 -7.16
CA ALA A 443 4.77 10.84 -7.77
C ALA A 443 4.76 11.49 -9.15
N HIS A 444 3.72 11.24 -9.95
CA HIS A 444 3.54 11.90 -11.24
C HIS A 444 3.36 13.41 -11.11
N LEU A 445 2.53 13.86 -10.17
CA LEU A 445 2.26 15.27 -9.90
C LEU A 445 3.53 16.01 -9.44
N VAL A 446 4.28 15.43 -8.50
CA VAL A 446 5.51 16.03 -7.93
C VAL A 446 6.60 16.17 -8.98
N LEU A 447 6.75 15.20 -9.88
CA LEU A 447 7.79 15.20 -10.90
C LEU A 447 7.39 15.91 -12.20
N MET A 448 6.11 16.21 -12.38
CA MET A 448 5.60 16.91 -13.56
C MET A 448 6.30 18.26 -13.82
N PRO A 449 6.54 19.15 -12.82
CA PRO A 449 7.23 20.42 -13.03
C PRO A 449 8.69 20.26 -13.50
N PHE A 450 9.34 19.15 -13.16
CA PHE A 450 10.74 18.89 -13.50
C PHE A 450 10.93 18.15 -14.83
N LYS A 451 9.84 17.91 -15.56
CA LYS A 451 9.85 17.12 -16.79
C LYS A 451 10.76 17.69 -17.89
N SER A 452 10.92 19.01 -17.93
CA SER A 452 11.79 19.69 -18.91
C SER A 452 13.25 19.81 -18.49
N ALA A 453 13.52 19.79 -17.17
CA ALA A 453 14.86 20.00 -16.60
C ALA A 453 15.66 18.70 -16.42
N LEU A 454 14.99 17.56 -16.36
CA LEU A 454 15.62 16.27 -16.09
C LEU A 454 15.66 15.40 -17.35
N GLY A 455 16.81 14.78 -17.64
CA GLY A 455 16.92 13.76 -18.69
C GLY A 455 15.98 12.58 -18.41
N GLU A 456 15.54 11.88 -19.47
CA GLU A 456 14.56 10.79 -19.37
C GLU A 456 14.92 9.73 -18.32
N THR A 457 16.16 9.24 -18.34
CA THR A 457 16.64 8.22 -17.40
C THR A 457 16.62 8.70 -15.94
N THR A 458 17.03 9.96 -15.70
CA THR A 458 17.04 10.55 -14.36
C THR A 458 15.63 10.79 -13.85
N ARG A 459 14.73 11.25 -14.71
CA ARG A 459 13.31 11.46 -14.41
C ARG A 459 12.64 10.14 -14.04
N ASP A 460 12.84 9.09 -14.83
CA ASP A 460 12.23 7.78 -14.57
C ASP A 460 12.77 7.16 -13.28
N PHE A 461 14.07 7.29 -13.03
CA PHE A 461 14.66 6.87 -11.75
C PHE A 461 14.06 7.63 -10.55
N LEU A 462 13.93 8.95 -10.64
CA LEU A 462 13.32 9.78 -9.58
C LEU A 462 11.83 9.48 -9.40
N PHE A 463 11.11 9.22 -10.50
CA PHE A 463 9.71 8.81 -10.42
C PHE A 463 9.56 7.51 -9.65
N TRP A 464 10.34 6.49 -10.00
CA TRP A 464 10.27 5.19 -9.32
C TRP A 464 10.72 5.24 -7.87
N THR A 465 11.73 6.04 -7.56
CA THR A 465 12.18 6.22 -6.17
C THR A 465 11.15 6.98 -5.33
N ALA A 466 10.54 8.04 -5.88
CA ALA A 466 9.47 8.78 -5.20
C ALA A 466 8.22 7.91 -5.04
N PHE A 467 7.81 7.19 -6.07
CA PHE A 467 6.68 6.26 -6.01
C PHE A 467 6.90 5.19 -4.94
N ALA A 468 8.06 4.52 -4.95
CA ALA A 468 8.40 3.50 -3.97
C ALA A 468 8.44 4.06 -2.54
N ALA A 469 9.05 5.23 -2.34
CA ALA A 469 9.12 5.88 -1.03
C ALA A 469 7.74 6.25 -0.47
N ILE A 470 6.85 6.81 -1.32
CA ILE A 470 5.48 7.18 -0.92
C ILE A 470 4.64 5.92 -0.67
N ALA A 471 4.77 4.89 -1.51
CA ALA A 471 4.03 3.64 -1.36
C ALA A 471 4.44 2.90 -0.08
N ILE A 472 5.75 2.76 0.18
CA ILE A 472 6.29 2.12 1.38
C ILE A 472 5.95 2.96 2.62
N GLY A 473 6.13 4.28 2.56
CA GLY A 473 5.81 5.19 3.66
C GLY A 473 4.31 5.19 3.99
N GLY A 474 3.45 5.20 3.00
CA GLY A 474 2.00 5.07 3.17
C GLY A 474 1.61 3.75 3.82
N LEU A 475 2.24 2.65 3.41
CA LEU A 475 1.99 1.33 3.98
C LEU A 475 2.49 1.23 5.42
N TYR A 476 3.66 1.78 5.71
CA TYR A 476 4.19 1.87 7.07
C TYR A 476 3.28 2.69 7.98
N LEU A 477 2.79 3.83 7.50
CA LEU A 477 1.85 4.67 8.24
C LEU A 477 0.52 3.94 8.49
N ILE A 478 -0.03 3.25 7.48
CA ILE A 478 -1.25 2.45 7.63
C ILE A 478 -1.02 1.32 8.65
N SER A 479 0.11 0.63 8.59
CA SER A 479 0.47 -0.42 9.53
C SER A 479 0.63 0.11 10.96
N LEU A 480 1.25 1.28 11.12
CA LEU A 480 1.42 1.96 12.41
C LEU A 480 0.06 2.41 12.99
N LEU A 481 -0.80 3.01 12.17
CA LEU A 481 -2.14 3.42 12.57
C LEU A 481 -2.98 2.20 12.97
N THR A 482 -2.88 1.11 12.22
CA THR A 482 -3.61 -0.12 12.54
C THR A 482 -3.09 -0.75 13.82
N ALA A 483 -1.77 -0.81 14.03
CA ALA A 483 -1.18 -1.28 15.28
C ALA A 483 -1.60 -0.40 16.48
N LEU A 484 -1.69 0.92 16.29
CA LEU A 484 -2.14 1.87 17.31
C LEU A 484 -3.63 1.72 17.64
N ILE A 485 -4.46 1.47 16.63
CA ILE A 485 -5.91 1.36 16.75
C ILE A 485 -6.33 -0.02 17.30
N ILE A 486 -5.65 -1.09 16.88
CA ILE A 486 -6.01 -2.48 17.24
C ILE A 486 -5.18 -2.98 18.44
N GLY A 487 -4.14 -2.22 18.88
CA GLY A 487 -3.26 -2.61 20.00
C GLY A 487 -2.48 -3.92 19.74
N THR A 488 -2.41 -4.37 18.50
CA THR A 488 -1.62 -5.54 18.13
C THR A 488 -0.17 -5.13 17.96
N GLY A 489 0.72 -5.84 18.64
CA GLY A 489 2.16 -5.65 18.47
C GLY A 489 2.57 -5.63 16.99
N SER A 490 3.66 -4.97 16.69
CA SER A 490 4.19 -4.50 15.42
C SER A 490 4.37 -5.51 14.25
N GLN A 491 3.64 -6.62 14.21
CA GLN A 491 3.76 -7.60 13.12
C GLN A 491 2.86 -7.19 11.95
N VAL A 492 3.52 -6.67 10.89
CA VAL A 492 2.84 -6.44 9.61
C VAL A 492 2.37 -7.78 9.04
N PRO A 493 1.08 -7.98 8.80
CA PRO A 493 0.59 -9.25 8.24
C PRO A 493 1.22 -9.51 6.86
N MET A 494 1.74 -10.71 6.62
CA MET A 494 2.44 -11.06 5.37
C MET A 494 1.56 -10.93 4.13
N VAL A 495 0.25 -11.22 4.22
CA VAL A 495 -0.67 -11.18 3.08
C VAL A 495 -0.74 -9.79 2.44
N PRO A 496 -0.94 -8.67 3.18
CA PRO A 496 -0.89 -7.32 2.62
C PRO A 496 0.42 -6.97 1.95
N LEU A 497 1.56 -7.45 2.46
CA LEU A 497 2.86 -7.22 1.82
C LEU A 497 2.94 -7.88 0.44
N PHE A 498 2.45 -9.11 0.31
CA PHE A 498 2.39 -9.78 -0.99
C PHE A 498 1.41 -9.09 -1.94
N ILE A 499 0.24 -8.67 -1.47
CA ILE A 499 -0.73 -7.91 -2.28
C ILE A 499 -0.07 -6.62 -2.80
N LEU A 500 0.58 -5.86 -1.92
CA LEU A 500 1.30 -4.65 -2.33
C LEU A 500 2.36 -4.95 -3.38
N ALA A 501 3.21 -5.96 -3.14
CA ALA A 501 4.28 -6.32 -4.07
C ALA A 501 3.73 -6.70 -5.44
N ILE A 502 2.63 -7.48 -5.49
CA ILE A 502 1.95 -7.87 -6.73
C ILE A 502 1.40 -6.64 -7.45
N VAL A 503 0.74 -5.73 -6.73
CA VAL A 503 0.14 -4.51 -7.30
C VAL A 503 1.23 -3.58 -7.84
N VAL A 504 2.30 -3.33 -7.08
CA VAL A 504 3.44 -2.52 -7.53
C VAL A 504 4.11 -3.13 -8.76
N LEU A 505 4.32 -4.44 -8.77
CA LEU A 505 4.92 -5.16 -9.89
C LEU A 505 4.02 -5.07 -11.15
N PHE A 506 2.71 -5.16 -11.00
CA PHE A 506 1.75 -4.99 -12.08
C PHE A 506 1.78 -3.56 -12.66
N PHE A 507 1.77 -2.53 -11.82
CA PHE A 507 1.87 -1.14 -12.28
C PHE A 507 3.19 -0.87 -13.00
N PHE A 508 4.31 -1.38 -12.45
CA PHE A 508 5.60 -1.30 -13.12
C PHE A 508 5.56 -1.95 -14.51
N TYR A 509 5.00 -3.13 -14.61
CA TYR A 509 4.84 -3.82 -15.88
C TYR A 509 3.94 -3.05 -16.85
N ALA A 510 2.80 -2.53 -16.39
CA ALA A 510 1.86 -1.79 -17.21
C ALA A 510 2.48 -0.53 -17.85
N MET A 511 3.42 0.12 -17.16
CA MET A 511 4.11 1.30 -17.69
C MET A 511 5.20 0.99 -18.70
N HIS A 512 5.73 -0.23 -18.70
CA HIS A 512 6.88 -0.58 -19.53
C HIS A 512 6.56 -1.58 -20.64
N ILE A 513 5.29 -2.00 -20.77
CA ILE A 513 4.91 -2.99 -21.79
C ILE A 513 4.63 -2.36 -23.16
N ASP A 514 4.35 -1.06 -23.22
CA ASP A 514 4.14 -0.34 -24.48
C ASP A 514 5.46 -0.17 -25.22
N ALA A 515 5.46 -0.47 -26.51
CA ALA A 515 6.65 -0.37 -27.32
C ALA A 515 6.36 0.33 -28.67
N PRO A 516 7.33 1.10 -29.22
CA PRO A 516 7.20 1.67 -30.53
C PRO A 516 7.24 0.60 -31.61
N THR A 517 6.43 0.77 -32.66
CA THR A 517 6.52 -0.02 -33.88
C THR A 517 7.83 0.25 -34.63
N VAL A 518 8.10 -0.48 -35.71
CA VAL A 518 9.25 -0.20 -36.61
C VAL A 518 9.13 1.21 -37.17
N GLU A 519 7.94 1.55 -37.68
CA GLU A 519 7.63 2.87 -38.26
C GLU A 519 7.69 3.95 -37.17
N GLY A 520 7.07 3.70 -36.01
CA GLY A 520 7.13 4.62 -34.87
C GLY A 520 8.57 4.94 -34.46
N ARG A 521 9.46 3.93 -34.39
CA ARG A 521 10.86 4.16 -34.06
C ARG A 521 11.60 4.96 -35.12
N SER A 522 11.33 4.71 -36.40
CA SER A 522 11.92 5.49 -37.50
C SER A 522 11.52 6.96 -37.42
N VAL A 523 10.21 7.23 -37.29
CA VAL A 523 9.68 8.58 -37.19
C VAL A 523 10.17 9.28 -35.92
N MET A 524 10.26 8.57 -34.79
CA MET A 524 10.85 9.14 -33.56
C MET A 524 12.30 9.60 -33.76
N ASN A 525 13.14 8.81 -34.47
CA ASN A 525 14.51 9.20 -34.76
C ASN A 525 14.56 10.47 -35.64
N GLU A 526 13.63 10.62 -36.60
CA GLU A 526 13.53 11.81 -37.45
C GLU A 526 13.09 13.04 -36.65
N ILE A 527 12.11 12.87 -35.75
CA ILE A 527 11.67 13.96 -34.86
C ILE A 527 12.80 14.33 -33.87
N GLU A 528 13.53 13.36 -33.32
CA GLU A 528 14.70 13.62 -32.47
C GLU A 528 15.77 14.42 -33.26
N GLY A 529 15.98 14.10 -34.55
CA GLY A 529 16.87 14.87 -35.43
C GLY A 529 16.39 16.30 -35.71
N LEU A 530 15.07 16.49 -35.89
CA LEU A 530 14.48 17.83 -36.00
C LEU A 530 14.61 18.61 -34.68
N LYS A 531 14.31 17.97 -33.54
CA LYS A 531 14.47 18.56 -32.21
C LYS A 531 15.92 19.03 -31.97
N LEU A 532 16.90 18.17 -32.35
CA LEU A 532 18.32 18.53 -32.26
C LEU A 532 18.62 19.81 -33.06
N TYR A 533 18.13 19.93 -34.29
CA TYR A 533 18.31 21.11 -35.10
C TYR A 533 17.68 22.35 -34.48
N LEU A 534 16.44 22.26 -34.00
CA LEU A 534 15.70 23.37 -33.40
C LEU A 534 16.29 23.86 -32.07
N SER A 535 17.01 22.98 -31.35
CA SER A 535 17.62 23.31 -30.06
C SER A 535 19.04 23.86 -30.14
N VAL A 536 19.65 23.89 -31.33
CA VAL A 536 21.03 24.36 -31.51
C VAL A 536 21.08 25.87 -31.66
N ALA A 537 22.02 26.52 -30.97
CA ALA A 537 22.26 27.96 -31.12
C ALA A 537 22.68 28.33 -32.55
N GLU A 538 22.34 29.53 -32.99
CA GLU A 538 22.62 30.02 -34.38
C GLU A 538 24.09 29.86 -34.79
N LYS A 539 25.02 30.11 -33.88
CA LYS A 539 26.46 29.95 -34.14
C LYS A 539 26.85 28.50 -34.49
N ASP A 540 26.27 27.53 -33.79
CA ASP A 540 26.57 26.12 -34.02
C ASP A 540 25.77 25.56 -35.20
N ARG A 541 24.58 26.12 -35.45
CA ARG A 541 23.74 25.83 -36.61
C ARG A 541 24.47 26.14 -37.91
N LEU A 542 25.14 27.30 -38.00
CA LEU A 542 25.91 27.70 -39.18
C LEU A 542 27.10 26.77 -39.51
N ASN A 543 27.56 25.99 -38.54
CA ASN A 543 28.63 25.01 -38.72
C ASN A 543 28.13 23.65 -39.23
N MET A 544 26.83 23.42 -39.32
CA MET A 544 26.26 22.18 -39.83
C MET A 544 26.28 22.16 -41.37
N SER A 545 26.66 21.06 -42.01
CA SER A 545 26.67 20.91 -43.46
C SER A 545 25.25 20.85 -44.02
N GLY A 546 24.95 21.68 -45.01
CA GLY A 546 23.69 21.65 -45.75
C GLY A 546 22.51 22.32 -45.02
N VAL A 547 22.78 23.15 -44.01
CA VAL A 547 21.76 23.94 -43.30
C VAL A 547 21.10 24.95 -44.23
N PRO A 548 19.75 25.03 -44.29
CA PRO A 548 19.05 26.08 -45.00
C PRO A 548 19.36 27.46 -44.37
N GLU A 549 19.40 28.52 -45.22
CA GLU A 549 19.48 29.87 -44.69
C GLU A 549 18.24 30.16 -43.84
N MET A 550 18.44 30.86 -42.72
CA MET A 550 17.34 31.32 -41.90
C MET A 550 16.51 32.36 -42.68
N SER A 551 15.23 32.26 -42.58
CA SER A 551 14.27 33.21 -43.17
C SER A 551 13.00 33.21 -42.32
N VAL A 552 12.18 34.27 -42.47
CA VAL A 552 10.87 34.33 -41.79
C VAL A 552 10.02 33.09 -42.11
N VAL A 553 9.97 32.69 -43.37
CA VAL A 553 9.19 31.53 -43.80
C VAL A 553 9.73 30.23 -43.17
N HIS A 554 11.05 30.04 -43.13
CA HIS A 554 11.66 28.84 -42.52
C HIS A 554 11.42 28.80 -41.02
N PHE A 555 11.53 29.95 -40.36
CA PHE A 555 11.24 30.09 -38.95
C PHE A 555 9.78 29.74 -38.63
N GLU A 556 8.82 30.35 -39.32
CA GLU A 556 7.39 30.17 -39.08
C GLU A 556 6.95 28.72 -39.34
N VAL A 557 7.37 28.11 -40.46
CA VAL A 557 7.01 26.72 -40.78
C VAL A 557 7.43 25.73 -39.68
N LEU A 558 8.55 25.97 -39.01
CA LEU A 558 9.07 25.07 -37.96
C LEU A 558 8.66 25.49 -36.55
N LEU A 559 8.12 26.67 -36.34
CA LEU A 559 7.73 27.18 -35.03
C LEU A 559 6.66 26.29 -34.34
N PRO A 560 5.60 25.80 -34.99
CA PRO A 560 4.65 24.85 -34.34
C PRO A 560 5.32 23.56 -33.92
N TYR A 561 6.33 23.08 -34.65
CA TYR A 561 7.12 21.89 -34.23
C TYR A 561 8.02 22.22 -33.05
N ALA A 562 8.62 23.42 -33.02
CA ALA A 562 9.41 23.86 -31.87
C ALA A 562 8.55 23.87 -30.60
N VAL A 563 7.33 24.41 -30.64
CA VAL A 563 6.35 24.39 -29.54
C VAL A 563 5.97 22.97 -29.16
N SER A 564 5.67 22.11 -30.15
CA SER A 564 5.27 20.71 -29.89
C SER A 564 6.39 19.88 -29.24
N LEU A 565 7.64 20.20 -29.52
CA LEU A 565 8.85 19.52 -29.02
C LEU A 565 9.47 20.24 -27.81
N ARG A 566 8.86 21.33 -27.33
CA ARG A 566 9.31 22.14 -26.18
C ARG A 566 10.73 22.70 -26.38
N VAL A 567 11.00 23.22 -27.56
CA VAL A 567 12.26 23.88 -27.95
C VAL A 567 11.97 25.22 -28.68
N GLU A 568 10.84 25.83 -28.40
CA GLU A 568 10.41 27.10 -28.96
C GLU A 568 11.34 28.26 -28.57
N GLU A 569 11.86 28.28 -27.35
CA GLU A 569 12.72 29.33 -26.84
C GLU A 569 14.08 29.33 -27.57
N PRO A 570 14.88 28.26 -27.62
CA PRO A 570 16.13 28.26 -28.39
C PRO A 570 15.92 28.47 -29.89
N TRP A 571 14.80 28.03 -30.47
CA TRP A 571 14.49 28.29 -31.87
C TRP A 571 14.21 29.76 -32.12
N ALA A 572 13.45 30.40 -31.25
CA ALA A 572 13.15 31.83 -31.34
C ALA A 572 14.40 32.71 -31.05
N GLU A 573 15.30 32.31 -30.17
CA GLU A 573 16.59 32.98 -29.93
C GLU A 573 17.49 32.92 -31.19
N SER A 574 17.55 31.78 -31.87
CA SER A 574 18.28 31.63 -33.10
C SER A 574 17.73 32.56 -34.21
N PHE A 575 16.40 32.64 -34.31
CA PHE A 575 15.76 33.57 -35.25
C PHE A 575 16.00 35.05 -34.88
N GLN A 576 15.91 35.40 -33.59
CA GLN A 576 16.20 36.75 -33.10
C GLN A 576 17.64 37.20 -33.45
N THR A 577 18.60 36.28 -33.27
CA THR A 577 20.01 36.53 -33.61
C THR A 577 20.19 36.79 -35.09
N TRP A 578 19.55 35.96 -35.93
CA TRP A 578 19.56 36.16 -37.39
C TRP A 578 18.89 37.48 -37.79
N LEU A 579 17.72 37.80 -37.27
CA LEU A 579 16.97 39.03 -37.58
C LEU A 579 17.77 40.27 -37.22
N THR A 580 18.45 40.29 -36.09
CA THR A 580 19.33 41.37 -35.65
C THR A 580 20.47 41.58 -36.67
N SER A 581 21.07 40.49 -37.15
CA SER A 581 22.14 40.54 -38.16
C SER A 581 21.62 41.01 -39.54
N ALA A 582 20.43 40.57 -39.93
CA ALA A 582 19.78 40.94 -41.19
C ALA A 582 19.39 42.46 -41.20
N THR A 583 18.88 42.94 -40.07
CA THR A 583 18.52 44.38 -39.90
C THR A 583 19.75 45.29 -39.96
N GLN A 584 20.87 44.88 -39.37
CA GLN A 584 22.15 45.62 -39.48
C GLN A 584 22.67 45.67 -40.93
N SER A 585 22.31 44.67 -41.74
CA SER A 585 22.68 44.58 -43.15
C SER A 585 21.69 45.32 -44.09
N GLY A 586 20.65 45.97 -43.55
CA GLY A 586 19.65 46.74 -44.31
C GLY A 586 18.65 45.89 -45.09
N ARG A 587 18.55 44.59 -44.81
CA ARG A 587 17.75 43.60 -45.59
C ARG A 587 16.35 43.36 -45.05
N ASP A 588 16.08 43.57 -43.77
CA ASP A 588 14.75 43.32 -43.22
C ASP A 588 14.45 44.29 -42.06
N ARG A 589 13.18 44.68 -41.91
CA ARG A 589 12.71 45.59 -40.86
C ARG A 589 11.62 44.88 -40.09
N ASP A 590 11.57 45.06 -38.82
CA ASP A 590 10.54 44.66 -37.84
C ASP A 590 9.67 43.46 -38.23
N TYR A 591 9.87 42.33 -37.54
CA TYR A 591 9.04 41.13 -37.68
C TYR A 591 7.75 41.30 -36.89
N HIS A 592 6.60 41.19 -37.58
CA HIS A 592 5.28 41.08 -36.98
C HIS A 592 4.57 39.87 -37.58
N PRO A 593 4.22 38.86 -36.77
CA PRO A 593 3.55 37.66 -37.29
C PRO A 593 2.11 37.96 -37.71
N ASN A 594 1.74 37.56 -38.93
CA ASN A 594 0.37 37.74 -39.43
C ASN A 594 -0.69 36.85 -38.73
N TRP A 595 -0.23 35.83 -38.01
CA TRP A 595 -1.08 34.87 -37.31
C TRP A 595 -1.42 35.32 -35.88
N TYR A 596 -0.87 36.44 -35.40
CA TYR A 596 -1.08 36.98 -34.07
C TYR A 596 -1.49 38.45 -34.11
N SER A 597 -2.54 38.82 -33.39
CA SER A 597 -3.06 40.17 -33.34
C SER A 597 -3.09 40.80 -31.93
N GLY A 598 -2.22 40.36 -31.02
CA GLY A 598 -2.07 40.96 -29.68
C GLY A 598 -1.16 42.18 -29.67
N ARG A 599 -1.39 43.12 -28.74
CA ARG A 599 -0.58 44.36 -28.58
C ARG A 599 0.74 44.13 -27.84
N ASP A 600 0.90 43.02 -27.21
CA ASP A 600 2.03 42.65 -26.34
C ASP A 600 3.15 41.90 -27.08
N PHE A 601 3.04 41.70 -28.39
CA PHE A 601 4.13 41.15 -29.19
C PHE A 601 5.28 42.13 -29.33
N ASN A 602 6.45 41.82 -28.76
CA ASN A 602 7.62 42.64 -28.80
C ASN A 602 8.60 42.14 -29.87
N SER A 603 8.68 42.87 -30.99
CA SER A 603 9.59 42.54 -32.08
C SER A 603 11.09 42.64 -31.71
N ARG A 604 11.42 43.28 -30.58
CA ARG A 604 12.80 43.36 -30.07
C ARG A 604 13.17 42.18 -29.16
N ASP A 605 12.18 41.44 -28.71
CA ASP A 605 12.37 40.24 -27.86
C ASP A 605 11.39 39.13 -28.30
N ILE A 606 11.63 38.62 -29.50
CA ILE A 606 10.78 37.62 -30.16
C ILE A 606 10.79 36.32 -29.38
N ALA A 607 11.94 35.91 -28.85
CA ALA A 607 12.09 34.69 -28.09
C ALA A 607 11.16 34.68 -26.89
N ARG A 608 11.14 35.76 -26.10
CA ARG A 608 10.25 35.90 -24.95
C ARG A 608 8.79 35.99 -25.37
N SER A 609 8.48 36.77 -26.42
CA SER A 609 7.10 36.93 -26.89
C SER A 609 6.49 35.60 -27.36
N ILE A 610 7.23 34.81 -28.12
CA ILE A 610 6.78 33.49 -28.60
C ILE A 610 6.73 32.47 -27.50
N GLY A 611 7.78 32.34 -26.66
CA GLY A 611 7.82 31.43 -25.53
C GLY A 611 6.68 31.70 -24.55
N SER A 612 6.45 32.99 -24.20
CA SER A 612 5.34 33.38 -23.32
C SER A 612 3.97 33.09 -23.94
N THR A 613 3.77 33.30 -25.23
CA THR A 613 2.50 33.04 -25.92
C THR A 613 2.19 31.53 -25.97
N ALA A 614 3.17 30.70 -26.32
CA ALA A 614 3.01 29.24 -26.36
C ALA A 614 2.72 28.66 -24.99
N THR A 615 3.49 29.09 -23.98
CA THR A 615 3.30 28.64 -22.58
C THR A 615 1.99 29.15 -22.01
N ALA A 616 1.63 30.43 -22.24
CA ALA A 616 0.37 31.01 -21.79
C ALA A 616 -0.83 30.25 -22.39
N MET A 617 -0.79 29.93 -23.67
CA MET A 617 -1.88 29.22 -24.35
C MET A 617 -2.06 27.81 -23.76
N ALA A 618 -0.98 27.03 -23.56
CA ALA A 618 -1.05 25.74 -22.94
C ALA A 618 -1.53 25.80 -21.46
N GLY A 619 -1.07 26.81 -20.73
CA GLY A 619 -1.50 27.13 -19.37
C GLY A 619 -2.98 27.51 -19.29
N SER A 620 -3.44 28.40 -20.18
CA SER A 620 -4.85 28.83 -20.26
C SER A 620 -5.79 27.66 -20.54
N PHE A 621 -5.45 26.75 -21.44
CA PHE A 621 -6.22 25.53 -21.66
C PHE A 621 -6.36 24.69 -20.39
N SER A 622 -5.30 24.58 -19.58
CA SER A 622 -5.31 23.80 -18.35
C SER A 622 -6.06 24.48 -17.20
N SER A 623 -5.86 25.79 -17.03
CA SER A 623 -6.46 26.57 -15.92
C SER A 623 -7.96 26.86 -16.12
N SER A 624 -8.44 26.83 -17.36
CA SER A 624 -9.85 27.07 -17.68
C SER A 624 -10.77 25.88 -17.42
N LEU A 625 -10.23 24.72 -17.04
CA LEU A 625 -11.05 23.53 -16.77
C LEU A 625 -11.81 23.65 -15.44
N PRO A 626 -13.07 23.16 -15.37
CA PRO A 626 -13.85 23.13 -14.13
C PRO A 626 -13.18 22.26 -13.07
N VAL A 627 -13.10 22.74 -11.83
CA VAL A 627 -12.56 22.01 -10.68
C VAL A 627 -13.63 21.05 -10.17
N SER A 628 -13.30 19.76 -10.06
CA SER A 628 -14.20 18.74 -9.45
C SER A 628 -14.09 18.78 -7.93
N GLU A 629 -15.21 19.01 -7.24
CA GLU A 629 -15.31 18.96 -5.77
C GLU A 629 -15.31 17.52 -5.26
N SER A 630 -14.47 17.22 -4.26
CA SER A 630 -14.39 15.95 -3.56
C SER A 630 -14.79 16.10 -2.10
N SER A 631 -15.77 15.32 -1.63
CA SER A 631 -16.20 15.24 -0.24
C SER A 631 -15.50 14.12 0.52
N SER A 632 -15.06 14.43 1.76
CA SER A 632 -14.41 13.48 2.68
C SER A 632 -15.29 13.18 3.90
N SER A 633 -15.31 11.90 4.35
CA SER A 633 -15.83 11.51 5.66
C SER A 633 -14.94 10.45 6.31
N GLY A 634 -14.65 10.61 7.61
CA GLY A 634 -13.83 9.73 8.42
C GLY A 634 -14.62 9.08 9.55
N SER A 635 -14.12 7.97 10.09
CA SER A 635 -14.42 7.48 11.45
C SER A 635 -13.40 6.43 11.94
N SER A 636 -13.37 6.24 13.27
CA SER A 636 -12.30 5.78 14.16
C SER A 636 -12.53 4.44 14.86
N GLY A 637 -11.48 3.85 15.47
CA GLY A 637 -11.40 2.92 16.62
C GLY A 637 -10.86 1.53 16.30
N GLY A 638 -10.13 0.81 17.07
CA GLY A 638 -9.25 0.81 18.18
C GLY A 638 -8.94 -0.59 18.70
N GLY A 639 -7.70 -0.99 18.91
CA GLY A 639 -6.83 -1.74 19.80
C GLY A 639 -7.11 -3.22 20.17
N SER A 640 -6.26 -4.08 20.60
CA SER A 640 -4.86 -4.34 20.93
C SER A 640 -4.61 -5.79 21.41
N SER A 641 -3.46 -6.31 21.22
CA SER A 641 -2.30 -7.01 21.77
C SER A 641 -2.35 -8.39 22.44
N GLY A 642 -1.27 -9.19 22.24
CA GLY A 642 -0.34 -9.87 23.10
C GLY A 642 -0.15 -11.37 22.91
N GLY A 643 1.11 -11.84 22.70
CA GLY A 643 1.46 -13.22 22.36
C GLY A 643 2.30 -13.97 23.38
N GLY A 644 2.24 -15.29 23.36
CA GLY A 644 3.07 -16.25 24.07
C GLY A 644 2.45 -17.64 24.06
N GLY A 645 3.28 -18.72 23.83
CA GLY A 645 2.79 -20.08 23.81
C GLY A 645 2.25 -20.53 25.18
N GLY A 646 1.14 -21.27 25.23
CA GLY A 646 0.55 -21.80 26.44
C GLY A 646 0.16 -20.70 27.40
N GLY A 647 -0.44 -19.69 27.09
CA GLY A 647 -0.83 -18.60 27.99
C GLY A 647 -2.33 -18.47 27.99
N GLY A 648 -2.77 -17.35 27.59
CA GLY A 648 -4.16 -16.97 27.65
C GLY A 648 -4.51 -16.53 29.05
N GLY A 649 -5.73 -16.56 29.37
CA GLY A 649 -6.28 -16.09 30.62
C GLY A 649 -7.67 -16.63 30.81
N GLY A 650 -8.44 -15.88 31.55
CA GLY A 650 -9.84 -16.18 31.79
C GLY A 650 -10.52 -15.10 32.58
N GLY A 651 -11.80 -15.26 32.77
CA GLY A 651 -12.64 -14.33 33.51
C GLY A 651 -13.98 -14.95 33.82
N GLY A 652 -14.84 -14.13 34.42
CA GLY A 652 -16.23 -14.48 34.63
C GLY A 652 -17.10 -14.11 33.44
N TRP A 653 -18.27 -14.71 33.33
CA TRP A 653 -19.27 -14.37 32.33
C TRP A 653 -20.70 -14.60 32.79
#